data_c5c063aa86497c152a05f18e30712df8
#
_entry.id   c5c063aa86497c152a05f18e30712df8
#
_cell.length_a   1.000
_cell.length_b   1.000
_cell.length_c   1.000
_cell.angle_alpha   90.00
_cell.angle_beta   90.00
_cell.angle_gamma   90.00
#
_symmetry.space_group_name_H-M   'P 1'
#
loop_
_entity.id
_entity.type
_entity.pdbx_description
1 polymer ?
#
loop_
_entity_poly.entity_id
_entity_poly.type
_entity_poly.pdbx_seq_one_letter_code
_entity_poly.pdbx_strand_id
1 'polypeptide(L)'
;MELLKTGAYLVNGTEIIEDTPEAAAQLQAVIGPNVPSKEEAAKGTIAYGILEAHNTSDNMDKLKIRFDKLTSHDITYVGIIQTARASGLEKFPMPYVLTNCHNSLCAVGGTINEDDHMFGLTCAKKYGGIYVPPHQAVIHQFAREMLACGGAMILGSDSHTRYGALGTMAMGEGGPELVKQLLNQTYDINMPGVIGIYMTGEPIKGVGPQDVALAIIGAVFQNGYVNNKVMEFVGPGVEKLSADFRIGVDVMTTETTCLSSIWKTDDVIKDFYDIHGRAGDYKELNPAPVAYYDGMVKIDLSKIRPMIAMPFHPSNTYTIEDMNRNLMDVLHDCEQKALVSLDGQVDFKLTDKVHNGKLYVEQGIIAGCAGGGFENLCAAADIIKGKSIGADEFTLSVYPASTPIYMELVKNGAAATLMESGAIVKTAFCGPCFGAGDTPSNNSLSIRHSTRNFPNREGSKLQNGQIASVALMDARSIAATAANKGYLTPATDLDVEYSGRKYHFDSSIYANRVFDSKGVADPSVEIKFGPNIKDWPKMSALPENMILKVVSEIHDPVTTTDELIPSGETSSYRSNPLGLAEFTLSRKDPAYVGRAKEVRAAQEAVEADKNPAEALTELAPVIDAIHAKYAKITNENIGIGSTIFAVKPGDGSAREQAASCQKVLGGWANIANEYATKRYRSNLINWGMLPFLIEKGDLPFTNGDYIFLPDVRKAVEAKASEFEAYVVKDGSLVPFVLKMGELTDDEREIILKGCLINYNRQ
;
A
#
# COMPACT_ATOMS: atom_id res chain seq x y z
N MET A 1 11.25 -5.93 -22.41
CA MET A 1 9.85 -5.92 -21.94
C MET A 1 8.99 -5.25 -22.99
N GLU A 2 7.84 -5.82 -23.33
CA GLU A 2 6.92 -5.32 -24.36
C GLU A 2 5.52 -5.24 -23.76
N LEU A 3 4.85 -4.09 -23.93
CA LEU A 3 3.46 -3.87 -23.53
C LEU A 3 2.60 -3.87 -24.80
N LEU A 4 1.62 -4.79 -24.89
CA LEU A 4 0.71 -4.82 -26.03
C LEU A 4 -0.25 -3.62 -25.96
N LYS A 5 -0.59 -3.07 -27.12
CA LYS A 5 -1.51 -1.92 -27.23
C LYS A 5 -2.99 -2.36 -27.22
N THR A 6 -3.24 -3.63 -27.47
CA THR A 6 -4.56 -4.26 -27.51
C THR A 6 -4.66 -5.32 -26.41
N GLY A 7 -5.86 -5.83 -26.16
CA GLY A 7 -6.01 -7.08 -25.43
C GLY A 7 -5.39 -8.26 -26.20
N ALA A 8 -5.33 -9.41 -25.56
CA ALA A 8 -4.77 -10.62 -26.17
C ALA A 8 -5.42 -11.90 -25.65
N TYR A 9 -5.48 -12.89 -26.52
CA TYR A 9 -5.82 -14.27 -26.14
C TYR A 9 -4.54 -15.04 -25.83
N LEU A 10 -4.56 -15.80 -24.76
CA LEU A 10 -3.54 -16.79 -24.42
C LEU A 10 -4.12 -18.18 -24.73
N VAL A 11 -3.51 -18.90 -25.65
CA VAL A 11 -3.95 -20.23 -26.05
C VAL A 11 -2.99 -21.28 -25.49
N ASN A 12 -3.57 -22.26 -24.81
CA ASN A 12 -2.83 -23.36 -24.15
C ASN A 12 -1.65 -22.91 -23.28
N GLY A 13 -1.74 -21.70 -22.72
CA GLY A 13 -0.74 -21.12 -21.82
C GLY A 13 0.57 -20.66 -22.49
N THR A 14 0.70 -20.76 -23.80
CA THR A 14 1.98 -20.51 -24.51
C THR A 14 1.85 -19.64 -25.75
N GLU A 15 0.74 -19.65 -26.45
CA GLU A 15 0.56 -18.90 -27.68
C GLU A 15 -0.27 -17.64 -27.46
N ILE A 16 0.26 -16.49 -27.86
CA ILE A 16 -0.39 -15.19 -27.71
C ILE A 16 -0.94 -14.74 -29.05
N ILE A 17 -2.22 -14.43 -29.09
CA ILE A 17 -2.91 -13.87 -30.27
C ILE A 17 -3.47 -12.50 -29.86
N GLU A 18 -2.96 -11.42 -30.47
CA GLU A 18 -3.43 -10.07 -30.19
C GLU A 18 -4.86 -9.85 -30.67
N ASP A 19 -5.64 -9.08 -29.92
CA ASP A 19 -7.04 -8.73 -30.25
C ASP A 19 -7.07 -7.68 -31.37
N THR A 20 -6.84 -8.19 -32.59
CA THR A 20 -6.92 -7.46 -33.86
C THR A 20 -8.08 -8.00 -34.70
N PRO A 21 -8.48 -7.34 -35.80
CA PRO A 21 -9.53 -7.86 -36.68
C PRO A 21 -9.29 -9.29 -37.18
N GLU A 22 -8.04 -9.73 -37.24
CA GLU A 22 -7.63 -11.05 -37.68
C GLU A 22 -7.65 -12.11 -36.57
N ALA A 23 -7.84 -11.72 -35.32
CA ALA A 23 -7.75 -12.62 -34.16
C ALA A 23 -8.65 -13.84 -34.26
N ALA A 24 -9.90 -13.67 -34.70
CA ALA A 24 -10.84 -14.79 -34.85
C ALA A 24 -10.34 -15.83 -35.83
N ALA A 25 -9.76 -15.41 -36.97
CA ALA A 25 -9.21 -16.32 -37.96
C ALA A 25 -7.93 -17.03 -37.43
N GLN A 26 -7.09 -16.32 -36.72
CA GLN A 26 -5.90 -16.89 -36.07
C GLN A 26 -6.27 -17.91 -34.98
N LEU A 27 -7.24 -17.58 -34.14
CA LEU A 27 -7.78 -18.52 -33.15
C LEU A 27 -8.34 -19.78 -33.81
N GLN A 28 -9.17 -19.63 -34.88
CA GLN A 28 -9.72 -20.75 -35.60
C GLN A 28 -8.62 -21.65 -36.23
N ALA A 29 -7.53 -21.07 -36.69
CA ALA A 29 -6.41 -21.82 -37.24
C ALA A 29 -5.69 -22.67 -36.18
N VAL A 30 -5.64 -22.21 -34.93
CA VAL A 30 -4.95 -22.90 -33.83
C VAL A 30 -5.86 -23.91 -33.12
N ILE A 31 -7.10 -23.53 -32.79
CA ILE A 31 -8.00 -24.36 -31.96
C ILE A 31 -9.17 -24.99 -32.72
N GLY A 32 -9.29 -24.74 -34.02
CA GLY A 32 -10.38 -25.26 -34.85
C GLY A 32 -11.65 -24.38 -34.79
N PRO A 33 -12.80 -24.91 -35.25
CA PRO A 33 -14.00 -24.11 -35.48
C PRO A 33 -14.71 -23.58 -34.22
N ASN A 34 -14.42 -24.16 -33.07
CA ASN A 34 -15.08 -23.80 -31.80
C ASN A 34 -14.32 -22.67 -31.07
N VAL A 35 -14.24 -21.51 -31.73
CA VAL A 35 -13.62 -20.31 -31.11
C VAL A 35 -14.59 -19.72 -30.08
N PRO A 36 -14.20 -19.56 -28.78
CA PRO A 36 -15.04 -18.90 -27.81
C PRO A 36 -15.20 -17.40 -28.12
N SER A 37 -16.31 -16.81 -27.74
CA SER A 37 -16.43 -15.35 -27.76
C SER A 37 -15.41 -14.69 -26.81
N LYS A 38 -15.17 -13.40 -26.98
CA LYS A 38 -14.28 -12.64 -26.12
C LYS A 38 -14.74 -12.70 -24.65
N GLU A 39 -16.04 -12.58 -24.43
CA GLU A 39 -16.67 -12.66 -23.10
C GLU A 39 -16.48 -14.05 -22.47
N GLU A 40 -16.60 -15.11 -23.25
CA GLU A 40 -16.33 -16.47 -22.77
C GLU A 40 -14.86 -16.68 -22.45
N ALA A 41 -13.96 -16.21 -23.31
CA ALA A 41 -12.52 -16.32 -23.11
C ALA A 41 -12.05 -15.49 -21.88
N ALA A 42 -12.67 -14.35 -21.62
CA ALA A 42 -12.38 -13.54 -20.42
C ALA A 42 -12.67 -14.30 -19.12
N LYS A 43 -13.65 -15.20 -19.10
CA LYS A 43 -13.92 -16.09 -17.96
C LYS A 43 -12.83 -17.15 -17.76
N GLY A 44 -11.96 -17.35 -18.74
CA GLY A 44 -10.86 -18.29 -18.68
C GLY A 44 -9.65 -17.85 -17.88
N THR A 45 -9.61 -16.64 -17.34
CA THR A 45 -8.52 -16.18 -16.47
C THR A 45 -8.63 -16.78 -15.07
N ILE A 46 -7.50 -16.98 -14.41
CA ILE A 46 -7.46 -17.44 -13.00
C ILE A 46 -8.18 -16.41 -12.11
N ALA A 47 -7.93 -15.13 -12.38
CA ALA A 47 -8.53 -14.02 -11.64
C ALA A 47 -10.06 -14.05 -11.69
N TYR A 48 -10.65 -14.27 -12.86
CA TYR A 48 -12.11 -14.36 -12.99
C TYR A 48 -12.69 -15.49 -12.13
N GLY A 49 -12.12 -16.69 -12.20
CA GLY A 49 -12.61 -17.84 -11.43
C GLY A 49 -12.54 -17.63 -9.92
N ILE A 50 -11.50 -16.97 -9.41
CA ILE A 50 -11.39 -16.65 -7.99
C ILE A 50 -12.41 -15.58 -7.58
N LEU A 51 -12.57 -14.52 -8.36
CA LEU A 51 -13.54 -13.45 -8.09
C LEU A 51 -14.98 -13.98 -8.13
N GLU A 52 -15.31 -14.82 -9.12
CA GLU A 52 -16.63 -15.47 -9.23
C GLU A 52 -16.94 -16.31 -8.00
N ALA A 53 -15.98 -17.12 -7.52
CA ALA A 53 -16.16 -17.99 -6.37
C ALA A 53 -16.37 -17.22 -5.05
N HIS A 54 -15.94 -15.96 -4.96
CA HIS A 54 -16.06 -15.12 -3.76
C HIS A 54 -17.12 -14.02 -3.89
N ASN A 55 -17.75 -13.89 -5.06
CA ASN A 55 -18.84 -12.96 -5.27
C ASN A 55 -20.13 -13.51 -4.67
N THR A 56 -20.73 -12.79 -3.75
CA THR A 56 -22.00 -13.15 -3.10
C THR A 56 -23.23 -12.61 -3.82
N SER A 57 -23.05 -11.87 -4.92
CA SER A 57 -24.13 -11.37 -5.77
C SER A 57 -24.25 -12.16 -7.07
N ASP A 58 -25.40 -12.06 -7.73
CA ASP A 58 -25.61 -12.64 -9.06
C ASP A 58 -25.05 -11.75 -10.18
N ASN A 59 -24.46 -10.61 -9.86
CA ASN A 59 -23.95 -9.64 -10.82
C ASN A 59 -22.42 -9.70 -10.89
N MET A 60 -21.89 -10.12 -12.06
CA MET A 60 -20.44 -10.18 -12.31
C MET A 60 -19.83 -8.85 -12.76
N ASP A 61 -20.64 -7.84 -13.08
CA ASP A 61 -20.11 -6.50 -13.38
C ASP A 61 -19.88 -5.69 -12.09
N LYS A 62 -20.70 -5.97 -11.05
CA LYS A 62 -20.64 -5.31 -9.72
C LYS A 62 -20.53 -6.38 -8.64
N LEU A 63 -19.31 -6.68 -8.25
CA LEU A 63 -19.00 -7.75 -7.32
C LEU A 63 -19.24 -7.33 -5.87
N LYS A 64 -19.74 -8.26 -5.05
CA LYS A 64 -19.85 -8.17 -3.59
C LYS A 64 -19.00 -9.29 -2.96
N ILE A 65 -17.73 -8.99 -2.72
CA ILE A 65 -16.74 -9.99 -2.33
C ILE A 65 -16.77 -10.24 -0.82
N ARG A 66 -16.70 -11.54 -0.47
CA ARG A 66 -16.40 -12.03 0.88
C ARG A 66 -15.02 -12.68 0.87
N PHE A 67 -14.14 -12.20 1.75
CA PHE A 67 -12.81 -12.78 1.92
C PHE A 67 -12.84 -13.98 2.88
N ASP A 68 -11.90 -14.91 2.69
CA ASP A 68 -11.80 -16.10 3.54
C ASP A 68 -11.08 -15.83 4.86
N LYS A 69 -10.11 -14.91 4.84
CA LYS A 69 -9.23 -14.61 5.98
C LYS A 69 -8.81 -13.15 5.97
N LEU A 70 -8.45 -12.65 7.16
CA LEU A 70 -7.97 -11.28 7.37
C LEU A 70 -6.58 -11.28 8.01
N THR A 71 -5.80 -10.23 7.74
CA THR A 71 -4.51 -10.01 8.38
C THR A 71 -4.25 -8.51 8.62
N SER A 72 -3.70 -8.17 9.78
CA SER A 72 -3.37 -6.79 10.14
C SER A 72 -2.10 -6.72 10.98
N HIS A 73 -1.49 -5.55 11.01
CA HIS A 73 -0.33 -5.29 11.85
C HIS A 73 -0.62 -4.28 12.96
N ASP A 74 0.32 -4.14 13.88
CA ASP A 74 0.17 -3.41 15.15
C ASP A 74 -0.10 -1.90 15.03
N ILE A 75 0.22 -1.27 13.93
CA ILE A 75 -0.17 0.15 13.71
C ILE A 75 -1.57 0.31 13.07
N THR A 76 -2.31 -0.77 12.84
CA THR A 76 -3.65 -0.71 12.23
C THR A 76 -4.71 -1.48 13.01
N TYR A 77 -4.41 -2.66 13.57
CA TYR A 77 -5.45 -3.52 14.15
C TYR A 77 -6.18 -2.90 15.35
N VAL A 78 -5.50 -2.05 16.14
CA VAL A 78 -6.17 -1.39 17.28
C VAL A 78 -7.32 -0.53 16.79
N GLY A 79 -7.07 0.35 15.82
CA GLY A 79 -8.11 1.20 15.21
C GLY A 79 -9.21 0.40 14.52
N ILE A 80 -8.84 -0.68 13.82
CA ILE A 80 -9.81 -1.59 13.17
C ILE A 80 -10.74 -2.23 14.20
N ILE A 81 -10.18 -2.83 15.26
CA ILE A 81 -10.95 -3.50 16.29
C ILE A 81 -11.81 -2.50 17.07
N GLN A 82 -11.29 -1.31 17.39
CA GLN A 82 -12.06 -0.26 18.04
C GLN A 82 -13.24 0.21 17.17
N THR A 83 -13.02 0.35 15.85
CA THR A 83 -14.09 0.71 14.90
C THR A 83 -15.13 -0.42 14.82
N ALA A 84 -14.70 -1.66 14.71
CA ALA A 84 -15.61 -2.82 14.66
C ALA A 84 -16.41 -2.97 15.97
N ARG A 85 -15.77 -2.79 17.13
CA ARG A 85 -16.46 -2.80 18.44
C ARG A 85 -17.49 -1.69 18.54
N ALA A 86 -17.14 -0.49 18.14
CA ALA A 86 -18.08 0.64 18.08
C ALA A 86 -19.26 0.37 17.13
N SER A 87 -19.10 -0.53 16.17
CA SER A 87 -20.07 -0.93 15.17
C SER A 87 -20.81 -2.25 15.49
N GLY A 88 -20.59 -2.86 16.67
CA GLY A 88 -21.31 -4.04 17.13
C GLY A 88 -20.60 -5.39 16.95
N LEU A 89 -19.27 -5.42 16.89
CA LEU A 89 -18.49 -6.66 16.80
C LEU A 89 -18.75 -7.58 18.01
N GLU A 90 -19.14 -8.83 17.74
CA GLU A 90 -19.34 -9.87 18.76
C GLU A 90 -18.20 -10.88 18.78
N LYS A 91 -17.73 -11.32 17.60
CA LYS A 91 -16.62 -12.26 17.39
C LYS A 91 -16.04 -12.07 15.98
N PHE A 92 -14.84 -12.55 15.77
CA PHE A 92 -14.28 -12.62 14.41
C PHE A 92 -14.98 -13.73 13.62
N PRO A 93 -15.63 -13.41 12.50
CA PRO A 93 -16.40 -14.40 11.73
C PRO A 93 -15.52 -15.31 10.86
N MET A 94 -14.24 -15.00 10.73
CA MET A 94 -13.23 -15.71 9.93
C MET A 94 -11.87 -15.61 10.62
N PRO A 95 -10.87 -16.41 10.24
CA PRO A 95 -9.52 -16.28 10.76
C PRO A 95 -8.99 -14.84 10.56
N TYR A 96 -8.60 -14.21 11.66
CA TYR A 96 -8.01 -12.88 11.67
C TYR A 96 -6.68 -12.87 12.42
N VAL A 97 -5.60 -12.56 11.71
CA VAL A 97 -4.24 -12.57 12.23
C VAL A 97 -3.80 -11.15 12.58
N LEU A 98 -3.35 -10.98 13.82
CA LEU A 98 -2.82 -9.74 14.37
C LEU A 98 -1.31 -9.90 14.54
N THR A 99 -0.51 -9.28 13.67
CA THR A 99 0.95 -9.43 13.65
C THR A 99 1.65 -8.18 14.14
N ASN A 100 2.57 -8.32 15.11
CA ASN A 100 3.32 -7.21 15.69
C ASN A 100 4.68 -7.10 15.01
N CYS A 101 4.79 -6.23 14.01
CA CYS A 101 6.00 -6.12 13.18
C CYS A 101 6.39 -4.68 12.80
N HIS A 102 5.52 -3.70 12.99
CA HIS A 102 5.83 -2.29 12.76
C HIS A 102 6.36 -1.61 14.02
N ASN A 103 5.72 -1.83 15.16
CA ASN A 103 6.16 -1.39 16.49
C ASN A 103 6.72 -2.57 17.29
N SER A 104 7.50 -3.41 16.67
CA SER A 104 7.95 -4.68 17.27
C SER A 104 9.07 -4.56 18.30
N LEU A 105 9.30 -3.35 18.82
CA LEU A 105 10.27 -3.06 19.88
C LEU A 105 11.75 -3.30 19.48
N CYS A 106 12.04 -3.44 18.19
CA CYS A 106 13.42 -3.50 17.68
C CYS A 106 14.10 -2.14 17.69
N ALA A 107 13.39 -1.11 17.20
CA ALA A 107 13.88 0.26 17.11
C ALA A 107 12.83 1.28 17.60
N VAL A 108 11.56 0.91 17.53
CA VAL A 108 10.45 1.66 18.12
C VAL A 108 10.08 0.96 19.43
N GLY A 109 10.32 1.59 20.57
CA GLY A 109 10.11 0.95 21.86
C GLY A 109 9.58 1.93 22.91
N GLY A 110 8.53 1.53 23.58
CA GLY A 110 7.93 2.26 24.70
C GLY A 110 6.73 1.49 25.23
N THR A 111 6.33 1.78 26.47
CA THR A 111 5.14 1.18 27.09
C THR A 111 3.90 1.36 26.23
N ILE A 112 3.78 2.49 25.54
CA ILE A 112 2.68 2.78 24.62
C ILE A 112 2.54 1.73 23.47
N ASN A 113 3.64 1.20 22.98
CA ASN A 113 3.63 0.18 21.93
C ASN A 113 3.25 -1.19 22.50
N GLU A 114 3.76 -1.53 23.69
CA GLU A 114 3.42 -2.78 24.37
C GLU A 114 1.96 -2.79 24.83
N ASP A 115 1.39 -1.65 25.18
CA ASP A 115 -0.06 -1.51 25.47
C ASP A 115 -0.90 -1.91 24.25
N ASP A 116 -0.51 -1.50 23.04
CA ASP A 116 -1.17 -1.91 21.79
C ASP A 116 -1.06 -3.43 21.55
N HIS A 117 0.10 -4.02 21.86
CA HIS A 117 0.32 -5.46 21.75
C HIS A 117 -0.56 -6.24 22.76
N MET A 118 -0.67 -5.77 24.00
CA MET A 118 -1.54 -6.40 25.00
C MET A 118 -3.02 -6.25 24.65
N PHE A 119 -3.42 -5.11 24.08
CA PHE A 119 -4.75 -4.96 23.50
C PHE A 119 -5.01 -6.02 22.42
N GLY A 120 -4.09 -6.18 21.46
CA GLY A 120 -4.18 -7.17 20.38
C GLY A 120 -4.31 -8.61 20.90
N LEU A 121 -3.47 -9.01 21.86
CA LEU A 121 -3.52 -10.33 22.47
C LEU A 121 -4.86 -10.60 23.15
N THR A 122 -5.34 -9.65 23.96
CA THR A 122 -6.62 -9.81 24.67
C THR A 122 -7.81 -9.80 23.72
N CYS A 123 -7.75 -9.03 22.64
CA CYS A 123 -8.76 -9.07 21.57
C CYS A 123 -8.74 -10.41 20.81
N ALA A 124 -7.57 -10.95 20.48
CA ALA A 124 -7.47 -12.27 19.85
C ALA A 124 -8.10 -13.36 20.71
N LYS A 125 -7.87 -13.33 22.03
CA LYS A 125 -8.51 -14.23 22.98
C LYS A 125 -10.02 -14.05 23.03
N LYS A 126 -10.47 -12.80 23.18
CA LYS A 126 -11.89 -12.46 23.33
C LYS A 126 -12.71 -12.80 22.10
N TYR A 127 -12.20 -12.46 20.91
CA TYR A 127 -12.95 -12.53 19.65
C TYR A 127 -12.61 -13.74 18.79
N GLY A 128 -11.65 -14.58 19.19
CA GLY A 128 -11.31 -15.81 18.46
C GLY A 128 -10.31 -15.60 17.31
N GLY A 129 -9.27 -14.78 17.53
CA GLY A 129 -8.23 -14.48 16.55
C GLY A 129 -6.91 -15.21 16.75
N ILE A 130 -5.92 -14.83 15.96
CA ILE A 130 -4.54 -15.31 16.02
C ILE A 130 -3.64 -14.10 16.33
N TYR A 131 -2.77 -14.22 17.32
CA TYR A 131 -1.86 -13.16 17.72
C TYR A 131 -0.41 -13.60 17.56
N VAL A 132 0.33 -12.88 16.70
CA VAL A 132 1.75 -13.09 16.44
C VAL A 132 2.56 -12.06 17.21
N PRO A 133 3.34 -12.47 18.25
CA PRO A 133 4.11 -11.52 19.06
C PRO A 133 5.20 -10.80 18.27
N PRO A 134 5.75 -9.70 18.84
CA PRO A 134 6.92 -9.02 18.26
C PRO A 134 8.09 -9.98 17.99
N HIS A 135 8.89 -9.66 17.00
CA HIS A 135 10.10 -10.40 16.58
C HIS A 135 9.89 -11.75 15.91
N GLN A 136 8.65 -12.27 15.83
CA GLN A 136 8.37 -13.60 15.27
C GLN A 136 8.33 -13.59 13.73
N ALA A 137 7.64 -12.63 13.15
CA ALA A 137 7.52 -12.51 11.71
C ALA A 137 7.04 -11.10 11.30
N VAL A 138 7.36 -10.68 10.08
CA VAL A 138 6.62 -9.60 9.42
C VAL A 138 5.28 -10.14 8.95
N ILE A 139 4.26 -9.26 8.87
CA ILE A 139 2.87 -9.64 8.56
C ILE A 139 2.76 -10.56 7.35
N HIS A 140 3.42 -10.21 6.23
CA HIS A 140 3.26 -10.96 4.99
C HIS A 140 4.03 -12.27 4.99
N GLN A 141 5.12 -12.38 5.73
CA GLN A 141 5.84 -13.65 5.83
C GLN A 141 5.07 -14.65 6.66
N PHE A 142 4.49 -14.23 7.79
CA PHE A 142 3.59 -15.11 8.56
C PHE A 142 2.40 -15.58 7.72
N ALA A 143 1.80 -14.66 6.95
CA ALA A 143 0.67 -14.99 6.09
C ALA A 143 1.07 -16.01 5.00
N ARG A 144 2.24 -15.89 4.39
CA ARG A 144 2.77 -16.85 3.41
C ARG A 144 2.99 -18.21 4.02
N GLU A 145 3.64 -18.26 5.18
CA GLU A 145 3.98 -19.52 5.86
C GLU A 145 2.76 -20.21 6.47
N MET A 146 1.75 -19.47 6.96
CA MET A 146 0.69 -20.03 7.81
C MET A 146 -0.75 -19.79 7.34
N LEU A 147 -0.99 -18.85 6.42
CA LEU A 147 -2.36 -18.39 6.12
C LEU A 147 -2.78 -18.59 4.67
N ALA A 148 -1.91 -18.31 3.70
CA ALA A 148 -2.18 -18.40 2.27
C ALA A 148 -2.64 -19.81 1.87
N CYS A 149 -3.55 -19.94 0.92
CA CYS A 149 -3.97 -21.21 0.32
C CYS A 149 -4.49 -20.99 -1.10
N GLY A 150 -4.35 -22.00 -1.96
CA GLY A 150 -4.69 -21.91 -3.37
C GLY A 150 -6.16 -21.65 -3.63
N GLY A 151 -6.46 -20.64 -4.41
CA GLY A 151 -7.82 -20.23 -4.78
C GLY A 151 -8.55 -19.41 -3.74
N ALA A 152 -7.94 -19.09 -2.60
CA ALA A 152 -8.53 -18.24 -1.56
C ALA A 152 -8.34 -16.74 -1.83
N MET A 153 -9.11 -15.93 -1.11
CA MET A 153 -8.96 -14.48 -1.04
C MET A 153 -8.65 -14.02 0.39
N ILE A 154 -7.64 -13.17 0.53
CA ILE A 154 -7.23 -12.59 1.82
C ILE A 154 -7.25 -11.06 1.74
N LEU A 155 -7.88 -10.41 2.73
CA LEU A 155 -7.84 -8.98 2.90
C LEU A 155 -6.89 -8.60 4.03
N GLY A 156 -6.00 -7.65 3.76
CA GLY A 156 -5.07 -7.13 4.76
C GLY A 156 -5.13 -5.62 4.91
N SER A 157 -4.78 -5.14 6.08
CA SER A 157 -4.69 -3.69 6.36
C SER A 157 -3.36 -3.07 5.93
N ASP A 158 -2.48 -3.84 5.31
CA ASP A 158 -1.24 -3.38 4.70
C ASP A 158 -1.32 -3.46 3.17
N SER A 159 -0.82 -2.43 2.49
CA SER A 159 -0.87 -2.34 1.02
C SER A 159 -0.10 -3.44 0.30
N HIS A 160 0.91 -4.04 0.94
CA HIS A 160 1.70 -5.16 0.39
C HIS A 160 1.06 -6.53 0.65
N THR A 161 -0.22 -6.58 0.98
CA THR A 161 -0.99 -7.82 1.07
C THR A 161 -1.13 -8.42 -0.33
N ARG A 162 -0.14 -9.22 -0.72
CA ARG A 162 0.02 -9.88 -2.01
C ARG A 162 0.54 -11.29 -1.79
N TYR A 163 -0.27 -12.28 -2.12
CA TYR A 163 0.06 -13.70 -1.96
C TYR A 163 -0.28 -14.50 -3.22
N GLY A 164 -0.39 -13.78 -4.36
CA GLY A 164 -0.72 -14.34 -5.66
C GLY A 164 0.25 -15.41 -6.10
N ALA A 165 1.53 -15.28 -5.79
CA ALA A 165 2.55 -16.29 -6.09
C ALA A 165 2.25 -17.67 -5.47
N LEU A 166 1.49 -17.70 -4.36
CA LEU A 166 1.06 -18.93 -3.68
C LEU A 166 -0.37 -19.36 -4.07
N GLY A 167 -0.95 -18.74 -5.09
CA GLY A 167 -2.30 -19.02 -5.56
C GLY A 167 -3.41 -18.35 -4.74
N THR A 168 -3.10 -17.40 -3.88
CA THR A 168 -4.06 -16.65 -3.08
C THR A 168 -4.21 -15.23 -3.60
N MET A 169 -5.40 -14.85 -4.06
CA MET A 169 -5.66 -13.47 -4.45
C MET A 169 -5.80 -12.62 -3.17
N ALA A 170 -4.86 -11.73 -2.95
CA ALA A 170 -4.82 -10.94 -1.75
C ALA A 170 -4.87 -9.44 -2.07
N MET A 171 -5.60 -8.69 -1.25
CA MET A 171 -5.80 -7.25 -1.41
C MET A 171 -5.42 -6.52 -0.14
N GLY A 172 -4.72 -5.40 -0.31
CA GLY A 172 -4.39 -4.49 0.79
C GLY A 172 -5.31 -3.29 0.77
N GLU A 173 -6.07 -3.08 1.85
CA GLU A 173 -7.05 -2.00 1.96
C GLU A 173 -6.95 -1.27 3.30
N GLY A 174 -7.68 -0.18 3.45
CA GLY A 174 -7.80 0.53 4.71
C GLY A 174 -8.63 -0.22 5.74
N GLY A 175 -8.43 0.15 7.01
CA GLY A 175 -9.10 -0.48 8.14
C GLY A 175 -10.62 -0.66 8.01
N PRO A 176 -11.38 0.33 7.53
CA PRO A 176 -12.83 0.20 7.37
C PRO A 176 -13.28 -0.94 6.46
N GLU A 177 -12.52 -1.31 5.44
CA GLU A 177 -12.87 -2.46 4.61
C GLU A 177 -12.74 -3.79 5.39
N LEU A 178 -11.75 -3.88 6.28
CA LEU A 178 -11.64 -5.02 7.19
C LEU A 178 -12.80 -5.02 8.21
N VAL A 179 -13.20 -3.85 8.71
CA VAL A 179 -14.37 -3.72 9.60
C VAL A 179 -15.63 -4.26 8.94
N LYS A 180 -15.86 -3.94 7.66
CA LYS A 180 -16.99 -4.49 6.90
C LYS A 180 -16.97 -6.02 6.88
N GLN A 181 -15.82 -6.64 6.63
CA GLN A 181 -15.68 -8.10 6.66
C GLN A 181 -15.92 -8.66 8.06
N LEU A 182 -15.39 -8.01 9.11
CA LEU A 182 -15.62 -8.40 10.52
C LEU A 182 -17.10 -8.31 10.93
N LEU A 183 -17.88 -7.46 10.29
CA LEU A 183 -19.33 -7.30 10.49
C LEU A 183 -20.17 -8.09 9.47
N ASN A 184 -19.58 -9.04 8.76
CA ASN A 184 -20.23 -9.85 7.73
C ASN A 184 -20.79 -9.04 6.54
N GLN A 185 -20.24 -7.88 6.27
CA GLN A 185 -20.53 -7.07 5.08
C GLN A 185 -19.58 -7.43 3.94
N THR A 186 -19.81 -6.88 2.74
CA THR A 186 -19.05 -7.18 1.54
C THR A 186 -18.04 -6.09 1.18
N TYR A 187 -17.09 -6.46 0.37
CA TYR A 187 -16.18 -5.56 -0.31
C TYR A 187 -16.69 -5.38 -1.75
N ASP A 188 -17.16 -4.19 -2.05
CA ASP A 188 -17.85 -3.90 -3.29
C ASP A 188 -16.89 -3.30 -4.32
N ILE A 189 -16.82 -3.93 -5.50
CA ILE A 189 -15.99 -3.47 -6.62
C ILE A 189 -16.68 -3.75 -7.95
N ASN A 190 -16.36 -2.96 -8.97
CA ASN A 190 -16.64 -3.35 -10.34
C ASN A 190 -15.70 -4.49 -10.76
N MET A 191 -16.14 -5.36 -11.67
CA MET A 191 -15.29 -6.41 -12.21
C MET A 191 -14.00 -5.77 -12.76
N PRO A 192 -12.81 -6.08 -12.21
CA PRO A 192 -11.58 -5.49 -12.68
C PRO A 192 -11.14 -6.08 -14.02
N GLY A 193 -10.46 -5.28 -14.83
CA GLY A 193 -9.71 -5.79 -15.96
C GLY A 193 -8.57 -6.69 -15.50
N VAL A 194 -8.16 -7.62 -16.35
CA VAL A 194 -7.06 -8.55 -16.08
C VAL A 194 -5.94 -8.34 -17.11
N ILE A 195 -4.74 -8.09 -16.62
CA ILE A 195 -3.55 -7.93 -17.46
C ILE A 195 -2.68 -9.18 -17.30
N GLY A 196 -2.42 -9.85 -18.43
CA GLY A 196 -1.48 -10.96 -18.48
C GLY A 196 -0.04 -10.49 -18.35
N ILE A 197 0.71 -11.07 -17.41
CA ILE A 197 2.16 -10.88 -17.30
C ILE A 197 2.81 -12.17 -17.80
N TYR A 198 3.15 -12.18 -19.08
CA TYR A 198 3.64 -13.36 -19.76
C TYR A 198 5.15 -13.44 -19.69
N MET A 199 5.65 -14.44 -18.97
CA MET A 199 7.07 -14.65 -18.72
C MET A 199 7.66 -15.77 -19.56
N THR A 200 8.83 -15.53 -20.14
CA THR A 200 9.65 -16.50 -20.87
C THR A 200 11.08 -16.46 -20.37
N GLY A 201 11.87 -17.46 -20.73
CA GLY A 201 13.28 -17.56 -20.33
C GLY A 201 13.45 -17.80 -18.83
N GLU A 202 14.66 -17.59 -18.35
CA GLU A 202 15.02 -17.68 -16.94
C GLU A 202 16.00 -16.56 -16.55
N PRO A 203 16.02 -16.10 -15.30
CA PRO A 203 16.94 -15.05 -14.86
C PRO A 203 18.39 -15.50 -15.01
N ILE A 204 19.25 -14.57 -15.42
CA ILE A 204 20.70 -14.82 -15.41
C ILE A 204 21.23 -14.82 -13.97
N LYS A 205 22.37 -15.47 -13.75
CA LYS A 205 23.06 -15.51 -12.46
C LYS A 205 23.31 -14.10 -11.93
N GLY A 206 22.94 -13.82 -10.68
CA GLY A 206 23.10 -12.51 -10.04
C GLY A 206 21.87 -11.58 -10.16
N VAL A 207 20.87 -11.94 -10.97
CA VAL A 207 19.59 -11.23 -11.04
C VAL A 207 18.61 -11.85 -10.04
N GLY A 208 17.99 -11.01 -9.24
CA GLY A 208 17.02 -11.42 -8.23
C GLY A 208 15.61 -10.89 -8.46
N PRO A 209 14.69 -11.21 -7.54
CA PRO A 209 13.27 -10.85 -7.70
C PRO A 209 13.02 -9.35 -7.75
N GLN A 210 13.79 -8.55 -7.00
CA GLN A 210 13.63 -7.09 -7.01
C GLN A 210 14.01 -6.49 -8.37
N ASP A 211 14.96 -7.07 -9.08
CA ASP A 211 15.34 -6.60 -10.42
C ASP A 211 14.17 -6.76 -11.41
N VAL A 212 13.50 -7.91 -11.38
CA VAL A 212 12.32 -8.16 -12.21
C VAL A 212 11.17 -7.23 -11.80
N ALA A 213 10.93 -7.09 -10.51
CA ALA A 213 9.87 -6.22 -9.99
C ALA A 213 10.08 -4.76 -10.39
N LEU A 214 11.29 -4.22 -10.23
CA LEU A 214 11.60 -2.84 -10.60
C LEU A 214 11.50 -2.62 -12.11
N ALA A 215 11.90 -3.60 -12.93
CA ALA A 215 11.72 -3.53 -14.37
C ALA A 215 10.22 -3.45 -14.76
N ILE A 216 9.35 -4.23 -14.08
CA ILE A 216 7.90 -4.17 -14.29
C ILE A 216 7.35 -2.80 -13.87
N ILE A 217 7.67 -2.35 -12.65
CA ILE A 217 7.17 -1.07 -12.12
C ILE A 217 7.55 0.09 -13.04
N GLY A 218 8.81 0.15 -13.48
CA GLY A 218 9.28 1.17 -14.41
C GLY A 218 8.56 1.17 -15.76
N ALA A 219 8.10 0.01 -16.22
CA ALA A 219 7.40 -0.12 -17.49
C ALA A 219 5.91 0.25 -17.43
N VAL A 220 5.24 0.03 -16.29
CA VAL A 220 3.76 0.08 -16.23
C VAL A 220 3.19 1.20 -15.36
N PHE A 221 4.01 1.80 -14.46
CA PHE A 221 3.49 2.79 -13.50
C PHE A 221 3.07 4.10 -14.17
N GLN A 222 3.98 4.72 -14.94
CA GLN A 222 3.76 6.08 -15.50
C GLN A 222 2.61 6.15 -16.51
N ASN A 223 2.38 5.06 -17.23
CA ASN A 223 1.31 4.96 -18.24
C ASN A 223 0.00 4.42 -17.67
N GLY A 224 -0.02 4.00 -16.39
CA GLY A 224 -1.21 3.46 -15.74
C GLY A 224 -1.70 2.13 -16.31
N TYR A 225 -0.85 1.38 -17.00
CA TYR A 225 -1.22 0.18 -17.77
C TYR A 225 -1.98 -0.87 -16.96
N VAL A 226 -1.61 -1.03 -15.69
CA VAL A 226 -2.21 -2.00 -14.75
C VAL A 226 -3.06 -1.35 -13.66
N ASN A 227 -3.28 -0.03 -13.71
CA ASN A 227 -3.97 0.70 -12.66
C ASN A 227 -5.36 0.11 -12.37
N ASN A 228 -5.63 -0.22 -11.11
CA ASN A 228 -6.87 -0.85 -10.61
C ASN A 228 -7.27 -2.16 -11.32
N LYS A 229 -6.33 -2.84 -11.98
CA LYS A 229 -6.53 -4.14 -12.64
C LYS A 229 -5.84 -5.25 -11.87
N VAL A 230 -6.16 -6.49 -12.18
CA VAL A 230 -5.47 -7.66 -11.64
C VAL A 230 -4.31 -8.03 -12.57
N MET A 231 -3.12 -8.22 -12.02
CA MET A 231 -1.97 -8.74 -12.75
C MET A 231 -1.95 -10.27 -12.63
N GLU A 232 -2.09 -10.98 -13.75
CA GLU A 232 -2.07 -12.45 -13.78
C GLU A 232 -0.79 -12.95 -14.43
N PHE A 233 0.06 -13.60 -13.64
CA PHE A 233 1.38 -14.06 -14.05
C PHE A 233 1.29 -15.47 -14.67
N VAL A 234 1.67 -15.56 -15.91
CA VAL A 234 1.54 -16.76 -16.77
C VAL A 234 2.77 -16.95 -17.65
N GLY A 235 2.79 -18.00 -18.40
CA GLY A 235 3.86 -18.32 -19.36
C GLY A 235 4.90 -19.30 -18.82
N PRO A 236 5.73 -19.86 -19.70
CA PRO A 236 6.68 -20.93 -19.35
C PRO A 236 7.83 -20.46 -18.45
N GLY A 237 8.13 -19.15 -18.43
CA GLY A 237 9.15 -18.59 -17.56
C GLY A 237 8.79 -18.66 -16.08
N VAL A 238 7.48 -18.73 -15.71
CA VAL A 238 7.04 -18.87 -14.34
C VAL A 238 7.60 -20.14 -13.71
N GLU A 239 7.61 -21.25 -14.43
CA GLU A 239 8.09 -22.55 -13.95
C GLU A 239 9.60 -22.59 -13.68
N LYS A 240 10.35 -21.59 -14.17
CA LYS A 240 11.80 -21.46 -13.94
C LYS A 240 12.14 -20.70 -12.67
N LEU A 241 11.13 -20.13 -11.98
CA LEU A 241 11.29 -19.34 -10.79
C LEU A 241 10.99 -20.15 -9.53
N SER A 242 11.84 -20.04 -8.51
CA SER A 242 11.55 -20.58 -7.19
C SER A 242 10.34 -19.89 -6.54
N ALA A 243 9.77 -20.51 -5.51
CA ALA A 243 8.68 -19.88 -4.75
C ALA A 243 9.10 -18.53 -4.16
N ASP A 244 10.27 -18.44 -3.54
CA ASP A 244 10.81 -17.19 -2.96
C ASP A 244 10.98 -16.10 -4.03
N PHE A 245 11.44 -16.47 -5.22
CA PHE A 245 11.58 -15.50 -6.32
C PHE A 245 10.21 -14.94 -6.74
N ARG A 246 9.22 -15.80 -6.95
CA ARG A 246 7.84 -15.39 -7.30
C ARG A 246 7.24 -14.49 -6.21
N ILE A 247 7.41 -14.86 -4.96
CA ILE A 247 6.96 -14.08 -3.79
C ILE A 247 7.59 -12.69 -3.79
N GLY A 248 8.88 -12.59 -4.07
CA GLY A 248 9.60 -11.31 -4.11
C GLY A 248 9.14 -10.39 -5.24
N VAL A 249 8.79 -10.94 -6.41
CA VAL A 249 8.17 -10.16 -7.49
C VAL A 249 6.74 -9.76 -7.13
N ASP A 250 5.97 -10.70 -6.61
CA ASP A 250 4.53 -10.53 -6.34
C ASP A 250 4.25 -9.41 -5.34
N VAL A 251 5.01 -9.34 -4.24
CA VAL A 251 4.83 -8.31 -3.21
C VAL A 251 5.03 -6.90 -3.74
N MET A 252 5.90 -6.72 -4.72
CA MET A 252 6.20 -5.43 -5.33
C MET A 252 5.15 -4.97 -6.35
N THR A 253 4.21 -5.83 -6.74
CA THR A 253 3.10 -5.43 -7.64
C THR A 253 2.26 -4.30 -7.07
N THR A 254 2.22 -4.15 -5.75
CA THR A 254 1.56 -3.02 -5.08
C THR A 254 2.04 -1.67 -5.60
N GLU A 255 3.31 -1.55 -5.94
CA GLU A 255 3.92 -0.30 -6.41
C GLU A 255 3.60 0.03 -7.87
N THR A 256 2.83 -0.83 -8.54
CA THR A 256 2.29 -0.58 -9.89
C THR A 256 0.89 0.06 -9.87
N THR A 257 0.28 0.26 -8.70
CA THR A 257 -1.12 0.67 -8.50
C THR A 257 -2.16 -0.36 -8.97
N CYS A 258 -1.78 -1.61 -9.19
CA CYS A 258 -2.73 -2.68 -9.49
C CYS A 258 -3.65 -2.98 -8.29
N LEU A 259 -4.83 -3.52 -8.58
CA LEU A 259 -5.78 -3.92 -7.54
C LEU A 259 -5.28 -5.14 -6.77
N SER A 260 -4.83 -6.16 -7.50
CA SER A 260 -4.29 -7.40 -6.94
C SER A 260 -3.40 -8.12 -7.95
N SER A 261 -2.85 -9.25 -7.54
CA SER A 261 -2.06 -10.15 -8.38
C SER A 261 -2.42 -11.59 -8.12
N ILE A 262 -2.24 -12.43 -9.14
CA ILE A 262 -2.41 -13.88 -9.06
C ILE A 262 -1.46 -14.55 -10.04
N TRP A 263 -0.95 -15.73 -9.70
CA TRP A 263 -0.03 -16.50 -10.52
C TRP A 263 -0.59 -17.87 -10.84
N LYS A 264 -0.24 -18.41 -12.00
CA LYS A 264 -0.36 -19.86 -12.20
C LYS A 264 0.45 -20.58 -11.13
N THR A 265 -0.06 -21.70 -10.66
CA THR A 265 0.63 -22.56 -9.68
C THR A 265 1.10 -23.86 -10.33
N ASP A 266 2.11 -24.46 -9.74
CA ASP A 266 2.76 -25.67 -10.22
C ASP A 266 3.41 -26.47 -9.08
N ASP A 267 4.23 -27.47 -9.41
CA ASP A 267 4.91 -28.30 -8.43
C ASP A 267 5.84 -27.49 -7.51
N VAL A 268 6.41 -26.37 -7.96
CA VAL A 268 7.23 -25.50 -7.11
C VAL A 268 6.41 -24.92 -5.95
N ILE A 269 5.17 -24.51 -6.23
CA ILE A 269 4.28 -23.99 -5.18
C ILE A 269 3.71 -25.13 -4.33
N LYS A 270 3.47 -26.30 -4.91
CA LYS A 270 3.11 -27.49 -4.15
C LYS A 270 4.19 -27.85 -3.12
N ASP A 271 5.46 -27.86 -3.55
CA ASP A 271 6.59 -28.12 -2.65
C ASP A 271 6.70 -27.06 -1.55
N PHE A 272 6.39 -25.79 -1.83
CA PHE A 272 6.33 -24.75 -0.81
C PHE A 272 5.31 -25.13 0.30
N TYR A 273 4.11 -25.52 -0.07
CA TYR A 273 3.10 -25.94 0.91
C TYR A 273 3.50 -27.21 1.64
N ASP A 274 4.13 -28.18 0.97
CA ASP A 274 4.62 -29.42 1.56
C ASP A 274 5.71 -29.15 2.62
N ILE A 275 6.68 -28.27 2.34
CA ILE A 275 7.73 -27.83 3.27
C ILE A 275 7.14 -27.20 4.53
N HIS A 276 6.03 -26.47 4.40
CA HIS A 276 5.34 -25.84 5.52
C HIS A 276 4.34 -26.77 6.25
N GLY A 277 4.28 -28.06 5.88
CA GLY A 277 3.33 -29.03 6.46
C GLY A 277 1.87 -28.73 6.09
N ARG A 278 1.63 -28.09 4.95
CA ARG A 278 0.34 -27.56 4.50
C ARG A 278 -0.05 -28.07 3.10
N ALA A 279 0.30 -29.29 2.77
CA ALA A 279 0.03 -29.89 1.46
C ALA A 279 -1.43 -29.74 1.00
N GLY A 280 -2.39 -29.79 1.93
CA GLY A 280 -3.82 -29.63 1.64
C GLY A 280 -4.24 -28.22 1.22
N ASP A 281 -3.38 -27.23 1.39
CA ASP A 281 -3.66 -25.83 1.00
C ASP A 281 -3.21 -25.52 -0.44
N TYR A 282 -2.52 -26.45 -1.09
CA TYR A 282 -2.17 -26.32 -2.51
C TYR A 282 -3.39 -26.53 -3.39
N LYS A 283 -3.50 -25.68 -4.42
CA LYS A 283 -4.44 -25.86 -5.53
C LYS A 283 -3.72 -25.52 -6.83
N GLU A 284 -3.86 -26.37 -7.81
CA GLU A 284 -3.40 -26.09 -9.17
C GLU A 284 -4.29 -25.01 -9.80
N LEU A 285 -3.67 -23.93 -10.24
CA LEU A 285 -4.32 -22.81 -10.90
C LEU A 285 -3.65 -22.56 -12.25
N ASN A 286 -4.41 -22.68 -13.32
CA ASN A 286 -4.00 -22.39 -14.68
C ASN A 286 -5.09 -21.58 -15.37
N PRO A 287 -4.76 -20.72 -16.36
CA PRO A 287 -5.76 -20.17 -17.25
C PRO A 287 -6.41 -21.30 -18.06
N ALA A 288 -7.65 -21.09 -18.50
CA ALA A 288 -8.34 -22.00 -19.41
C ALA A 288 -7.55 -22.15 -20.72
N PRO A 289 -7.82 -23.17 -21.54
CA PRO A 289 -7.16 -23.39 -22.83
C PRO A 289 -7.20 -22.17 -23.77
N VAL A 290 -8.22 -21.33 -23.65
CA VAL A 290 -8.30 -20.00 -24.26
C VAL A 290 -8.72 -19.02 -23.18
N ALA A 291 -7.84 -18.08 -22.83
CA ALA A 291 -8.11 -17.00 -21.88
C ALA A 291 -7.88 -15.66 -22.56
N TYR A 292 -8.75 -14.70 -22.29
CA TYR A 292 -8.61 -13.32 -22.79
C TYR A 292 -8.16 -12.38 -21.68
N TYR A 293 -7.16 -11.56 -22.00
CA TYR A 293 -6.62 -10.51 -21.13
C TYR A 293 -6.85 -9.14 -21.78
N ASP A 294 -7.19 -8.13 -20.95
CA ASP A 294 -7.41 -6.74 -21.40
C ASP A 294 -6.12 -6.02 -21.84
N GLY A 295 -5.00 -6.64 -21.62
CA GLY A 295 -3.68 -6.25 -22.05
C GLY A 295 -2.66 -7.31 -21.64
N MET A 296 -1.44 -7.19 -22.15
CA MET A 296 -0.38 -8.14 -21.83
C MET A 296 0.99 -7.47 -21.78
N VAL A 297 1.75 -7.83 -20.78
CA VAL A 297 3.17 -7.48 -20.62
C VAL A 297 4.00 -8.73 -20.89
N LYS A 298 4.82 -8.71 -21.94
CA LYS A 298 5.70 -9.82 -22.32
C LYS A 298 7.09 -9.58 -21.73
N ILE A 299 7.59 -10.52 -20.95
CA ILE A 299 8.88 -10.44 -20.25
C ILE A 299 9.76 -11.62 -20.61
N ASP A 300 10.92 -11.35 -21.18
CA ASP A 300 12.00 -12.32 -21.30
C ASP A 300 12.94 -12.15 -20.10
N LEU A 301 12.85 -13.08 -19.15
CA LEU A 301 13.62 -13.04 -17.90
C LEU A 301 15.14 -13.04 -18.12
N SER A 302 15.62 -13.64 -19.22
CA SER A 302 17.04 -13.68 -19.57
C SER A 302 17.61 -12.31 -19.93
N LYS A 303 16.74 -11.34 -20.24
CA LYS A 303 17.13 -9.97 -20.59
C LYS A 303 17.08 -8.99 -19.43
N ILE A 304 16.57 -9.41 -18.28
CA ILE A 304 16.58 -8.56 -17.09
C ILE A 304 18.02 -8.45 -16.57
N ARG A 305 18.36 -7.26 -16.13
CA ARG A 305 19.67 -6.91 -15.55
C ARG A 305 19.45 -6.35 -14.14
N PRO A 306 20.50 -6.30 -13.30
CA PRO A 306 20.41 -5.65 -12.00
C PRO A 306 19.90 -4.22 -12.12
N MET A 307 18.85 -3.92 -11.34
CA MET A 307 18.10 -2.67 -11.38
C MET A 307 18.34 -1.83 -10.13
N ILE A 308 18.14 -0.53 -10.27
CA ILE A 308 18.04 0.41 -9.16
C ILE A 308 16.86 1.34 -9.39
N ALA A 309 16.06 1.59 -8.36
CA ALA A 309 15.04 2.64 -8.38
C ALA A 309 15.54 3.81 -7.53
N MET A 310 15.81 4.93 -8.17
CA MET A 310 16.34 6.13 -7.53
C MET A 310 15.22 6.90 -6.77
N PRO A 311 15.58 7.70 -5.76
CA PRO A 311 14.59 8.52 -5.04
C PRO A 311 13.78 9.40 -6.02
N PHE A 312 12.49 9.70 -5.75
CA PHE A 312 11.75 9.32 -4.55
C PHE A 312 10.50 8.49 -4.91
N HIS A 313 10.61 7.63 -5.93
CA HIS A 313 9.52 6.74 -6.32
C HIS A 313 10.05 5.41 -6.86
N PRO A 314 9.41 4.24 -6.58
CA PRO A 314 9.84 2.94 -7.10
C PRO A 314 9.87 2.83 -8.62
N SER A 315 9.15 3.71 -9.35
CA SER A 315 9.15 3.75 -10.82
C SER A 315 10.31 4.54 -11.43
N ASN A 316 11.13 5.22 -10.63
CA ASN A 316 12.32 5.92 -11.13
C ASN A 316 13.49 4.95 -11.35
N THR A 317 13.34 4.04 -12.30
CA THR A 317 14.17 2.86 -12.48
C THR A 317 15.22 3.01 -13.58
N TYR A 318 16.38 2.44 -13.31
CA TYR A 318 17.50 2.31 -14.24
C TYR A 318 18.10 0.91 -14.10
N THR A 319 18.77 0.38 -15.15
CA THR A 319 19.73 -0.68 -14.90
C THR A 319 20.94 -0.07 -14.18
N ILE A 320 21.58 -0.82 -13.29
CA ILE A 320 22.79 -0.32 -12.59
C ILE A 320 23.90 -0.02 -13.61
N GLU A 321 23.98 -0.82 -14.68
CA GLU A 321 24.93 -0.60 -15.77
C GLU A 321 24.70 0.75 -16.48
N ASP A 322 23.47 1.05 -16.88
CA ASP A 322 23.15 2.31 -17.55
C ASP A 322 23.36 3.51 -16.62
N MET A 323 23.02 3.36 -15.34
CA MET A 323 23.29 4.37 -14.34
C MET A 323 24.79 4.64 -14.20
N ASN A 324 25.61 3.61 -14.06
CA ASN A 324 27.06 3.77 -13.94
C ASN A 324 27.69 4.39 -15.20
N ARG A 325 27.13 4.10 -16.38
CA ARG A 325 27.60 4.67 -17.66
C ARG A 325 27.28 6.17 -17.78
N ASN A 326 26.14 6.61 -17.23
CA ASN A 326 25.64 7.98 -17.33
C ASN A 326 25.48 8.63 -15.95
N LEU A 327 26.38 8.31 -15.02
CA LEU A 327 26.22 8.54 -13.58
C LEU A 327 25.84 9.98 -13.23
N MET A 328 26.63 10.96 -13.68
CA MET A 328 26.38 12.38 -13.33
C MET A 328 25.05 12.90 -13.89
N ASP A 329 24.70 12.52 -15.11
CA ASP A 329 23.45 12.95 -15.74
C ASP A 329 22.22 12.35 -15.02
N VAL A 330 22.31 11.06 -14.65
CA VAL A 330 21.23 10.38 -13.90
C VAL A 330 21.06 11.00 -12.51
N LEU A 331 22.16 11.23 -11.79
CA LEU A 331 22.09 11.82 -10.45
C LEU A 331 21.55 13.24 -10.49
N HIS A 332 21.96 14.03 -11.47
CA HIS A 332 21.45 15.39 -11.66
C HIS A 332 19.95 15.39 -12.00
N ASP A 333 19.49 14.51 -12.88
CA ASP A 333 18.06 14.34 -13.19
C ASP A 333 17.26 13.96 -11.93
N CYS A 334 17.79 13.06 -11.10
CA CYS A 334 17.18 12.69 -9.82
C CYS A 334 17.10 13.89 -8.85
N GLU A 335 18.16 14.71 -8.77
CA GLU A 335 18.14 15.94 -7.96
C GLU A 335 17.07 16.91 -8.44
N GLN A 336 16.90 17.10 -9.74
CA GLN A 336 15.86 17.98 -10.31
C GLN A 336 14.44 17.47 -9.99
N LYS A 337 14.20 16.17 -10.14
CA LYS A 337 12.93 15.53 -9.76
C LYS A 337 12.65 15.68 -8.27
N ALA A 338 13.69 15.54 -7.43
CA ALA A 338 13.61 15.68 -5.98
C ALA A 338 13.24 17.10 -5.54
N LEU A 339 13.75 18.13 -6.21
CA LEU A 339 13.38 19.53 -5.92
C LEU A 339 11.86 19.74 -6.01
N VAL A 340 11.21 19.12 -7.00
CA VAL A 340 9.75 19.16 -7.12
C VAL A 340 9.08 18.43 -5.95
N SER A 341 9.52 17.23 -5.63
CA SER A 341 8.93 16.40 -4.55
C SER A 341 9.15 17.00 -3.16
N LEU A 342 10.26 17.69 -2.94
CA LEU A 342 10.63 18.30 -1.66
C LEU A 342 10.22 19.78 -1.55
N ASP A 343 9.63 20.34 -2.61
CA ASP A 343 9.16 21.72 -2.66
C ASP A 343 10.22 22.76 -2.23
N GLY A 344 11.48 22.48 -2.54
CA GLY A 344 12.62 23.32 -2.19
C GLY A 344 12.89 23.51 -0.68
N GLN A 345 12.30 22.69 0.16
CA GLN A 345 12.41 22.82 1.63
C GLN A 345 13.79 22.51 2.19
N VAL A 346 14.56 21.68 1.49
CA VAL A 346 15.91 21.25 1.89
C VAL A 346 16.85 21.16 0.69
N ASP A 347 18.14 21.30 0.95
CA ASP A 347 19.19 21.12 -0.08
C ASP A 347 19.51 19.63 -0.23
N PHE A 348 18.96 19.00 -1.27
CA PHE A 348 19.13 17.60 -1.59
C PHE A 348 20.23 17.40 -2.64
N LYS A 349 21.23 16.58 -2.34
CA LYS A 349 22.38 16.28 -3.20
C LYS A 349 22.61 14.79 -3.35
N LEU A 350 22.91 14.38 -4.58
CA LEU A 350 23.36 13.03 -4.93
C LEU A 350 24.69 13.08 -5.69
N THR A 351 24.93 14.14 -6.44
CA THR A 351 26.15 14.31 -7.26
C THR A 351 27.41 14.44 -6.40
N ASP A 352 27.31 14.86 -5.14
CA ASP A 352 28.40 14.91 -4.17
C ASP A 352 28.90 13.52 -3.70
N LYS A 353 28.13 12.45 -3.99
CA LYS A 353 28.46 11.05 -3.63
C LYS A 353 29.31 10.35 -4.68
N VAL A 354 29.72 11.06 -5.73
CA VAL A 354 30.56 10.48 -6.76
C VAL A 354 32.02 10.62 -6.38
N HIS A 355 32.66 9.50 -6.06
CA HIS A 355 34.08 9.41 -5.72
C HIS A 355 34.82 8.57 -6.77
N ASN A 356 35.86 9.16 -7.40
CA ASN A 356 36.62 8.50 -8.45
C ASN A 356 35.76 7.93 -9.61
N GLY A 357 34.70 8.66 -9.98
CA GLY A 357 33.81 8.26 -11.07
C GLY A 357 32.84 7.13 -10.71
N LYS A 358 32.69 6.79 -9.43
CA LYS A 358 31.76 5.77 -8.93
C LYS A 358 30.84 6.35 -7.86
N LEU A 359 29.59 5.89 -7.83
CA LEU A 359 28.65 6.25 -6.78
C LEU A 359 29.03 5.50 -5.49
N TYR A 360 29.21 6.26 -4.42
CA TYR A 360 29.33 5.74 -3.06
C TYR A 360 27.98 5.85 -2.34
N VAL A 361 27.60 4.83 -1.59
CA VAL A 361 26.41 4.82 -0.74
C VAL A 361 26.81 4.55 0.70
N GLU A 362 26.11 5.16 1.64
CA GLU A 362 26.49 5.12 3.05
C GLU A 362 25.83 3.97 3.82
N GLN A 363 24.72 3.42 3.28
CA GLN A 363 23.99 2.36 3.98
C GLN A 363 23.39 1.35 3.01
N GLY A 364 23.44 0.07 3.38
CA GLY A 364 22.72 -1.02 2.76
C GLY A 364 21.77 -1.69 3.75
N ILE A 365 20.54 -2.00 3.33
CA ILE A 365 19.55 -2.72 4.13
C ILE A 365 18.87 -3.80 3.30
N ILE A 366 18.77 -5.00 3.85
CA ILE A 366 18.01 -6.11 3.29
C ILE A 366 16.93 -6.47 4.33
N ALA A 367 15.66 -6.13 4.04
CA ALA A 367 14.64 -6.18 5.07
C ALA A 367 13.23 -6.46 4.53
N GLY A 368 12.35 -6.80 5.46
CA GLY A 368 10.92 -6.86 5.27
C GLY A 368 10.45 -8.02 4.41
N CYS A 369 9.21 -7.91 3.96
CA CYS A 369 8.52 -8.93 3.18
C CYS A 369 9.09 -9.11 1.76
N ALA A 370 9.81 -8.13 1.23
CA ALA A 370 10.46 -8.19 -0.07
C ALA A 370 11.90 -8.72 0.03
N GLY A 371 12.71 -8.17 0.95
CA GLY A 371 14.14 -8.47 1.02
C GLY A 371 14.50 -9.61 1.97
N GLY A 372 13.77 -9.77 3.08
CA GLY A 372 14.13 -10.69 4.18
C GLY A 372 13.83 -12.18 3.94
N GLY A 373 13.52 -12.58 2.71
CA GLY A 373 13.28 -13.98 2.34
C GLY A 373 14.53 -14.85 2.40
N PHE A 374 14.35 -16.15 2.58
CA PHE A 374 15.44 -17.10 2.79
C PHE A 374 16.47 -17.10 1.65
N GLU A 375 16.02 -17.20 0.41
CA GLU A 375 16.93 -17.25 -0.75
C GLU A 375 17.73 -15.96 -0.93
N ASN A 376 17.11 -14.79 -0.71
CA ASN A 376 17.78 -13.50 -0.77
C ASN A 376 18.93 -13.41 0.23
N LEU A 377 18.70 -13.86 1.47
CA LEU A 377 19.68 -13.78 2.54
C LEU A 377 20.81 -14.81 2.36
N CYS A 378 20.49 -15.99 1.85
CA CYS A 378 21.49 -16.97 1.48
C CYS A 378 22.37 -16.48 0.32
N ALA A 379 21.78 -15.88 -0.71
CA ALA A 379 22.52 -15.32 -1.82
C ALA A 379 23.43 -14.15 -1.37
N ALA A 380 22.93 -13.28 -0.50
CA ALA A 380 23.73 -12.20 0.08
C ALA A 380 24.93 -12.74 0.88
N ALA A 381 24.73 -13.79 1.68
CA ALA A 381 25.78 -14.45 2.43
C ALA A 381 26.85 -15.06 1.49
N ASP A 382 26.43 -15.71 0.40
CA ASP A 382 27.38 -16.30 -0.57
C ASP A 382 28.23 -15.22 -1.28
N ILE A 383 27.62 -14.09 -1.63
CA ILE A 383 28.31 -12.96 -2.28
C ILE A 383 29.35 -12.33 -1.36
N ILE A 384 29.02 -12.16 -0.07
CA ILE A 384 29.90 -11.45 0.88
C ILE A 384 30.89 -12.37 1.59
N LYS A 385 30.78 -13.66 1.41
CA LYS A 385 31.65 -14.66 2.07
C LYS A 385 33.13 -14.35 1.90
N GLY A 386 33.83 -14.26 3.04
CA GLY A 386 35.29 -13.98 3.07
C GLY A 386 35.64 -12.52 2.73
N LYS A 387 34.66 -11.63 2.65
CA LYS A 387 34.86 -10.20 2.40
C LYS A 387 34.41 -9.38 3.62
N SER A 388 34.84 -8.12 3.64
CA SER A 388 34.47 -7.16 4.69
C SER A 388 33.74 -5.97 4.06
N ILE A 389 32.73 -5.45 4.75
CA ILE A 389 32.05 -4.18 4.37
C ILE A 389 32.94 -2.95 4.59
N GLY A 390 34.09 -3.12 5.25
CA GLY A 390 35.02 -2.03 5.59
C GLY A 390 34.74 -1.45 6.99
N ALA A 391 35.52 -0.45 7.36
CA ALA A 391 35.45 0.26 8.64
C ALA A 391 35.19 1.78 8.44
N ASP A 392 34.60 2.14 7.31
CA ASP A 392 34.28 3.51 6.94
C ASP A 392 32.74 3.76 7.16
N GLU A 393 32.16 4.74 6.49
CA GLU A 393 30.78 5.14 6.68
C GLU A 393 29.75 4.06 6.32
N PHE A 394 30.06 3.20 5.34
CA PHE A 394 29.13 2.18 4.86
C PHE A 394 28.74 1.18 5.96
N THR A 395 27.43 0.98 6.14
CA THR A 395 26.88 -0.03 7.06
C THR A 395 25.93 -0.98 6.31
N LEU A 396 25.80 -2.21 6.81
CA LEU A 396 24.85 -3.19 6.29
C LEU A 396 23.99 -3.78 7.42
N SER A 397 22.67 -3.62 7.33
CA SER A 397 21.72 -4.27 8.23
C SER A 397 20.87 -5.30 7.48
N VAL A 398 20.66 -6.44 8.11
CA VAL A 398 19.89 -7.57 7.55
C VAL A 398 18.81 -7.99 8.52
N TYR A 399 17.57 -8.07 8.02
CA TYR A 399 16.37 -8.44 8.78
C TYR A 399 15.72 -9.67 8.14
N PRO A 400 15.94 -10.89 8.65
CA PRO A 400 15.14 -12.05 8.23
C PRO A 400 13.65 -11.79 8.42
N ALA A 401 12.82 -12.18 7.46
CA ALA A 401 11.39 -11.86 7.48
C ALA A 401 10.60 -12.63 8.54
N SER A 402 11.16 -13.72 9.08
CA SER A 402 10.56 -14.49 10.17
C SER A 402 11.63 -15.21 11.02
N THR A 403 11.25 -15.58 12.24
CA THR A 403 12.12 -16.40 13.12
C THR A 403 12.42 -17.77 12.52
N PRO A 404 11.48 -18.49 11.87
CA PRO A 404 11.82 -19.73 11.14
C PRO A 404 12.92 -19.54 10.11
N ILE A 405 12.87 -18.47 9.30
CA ILE A 405 13.93 -18.13 8.36
C ILE A 405 15.24 -17.85 9.11
N TYR A 406 15.19 -17.01 10.14
CA TYR A 406 16.40 -16.63 10.90
C TYR A 406 17.07 -17.86 11.53
N MET A 407 16.30 -18.74 12.11
CA MET A 407 16.80 -19.98 12.71
C MET A 407 17.50 -20.86 11.67
N GLU A 408 16.94 -20.96 10.47
CA GLU A 408 17.55 -21.75 9.39
C GLU A 408 18.87 -21.11 8.89
N LEU A 409 18.93 -19.75 8.81
CA LEU A 409 20.18 -19.04 8.51
C LEU A 409 21.26 -19.26 9.58
N VAL A 410 20.87 -19.39 10.85
CA VAL A 410 21.79 -19.73 11.95
C VAL A 410 22.29 -21.16 11.77
N LYS A 411 21.40 -22.12 11.53
CA LYS A 411 21.72 -23.54 11.37
C LYS A 411 22.63 -23.81 10.16
N ASN A 412 22.41 -23.11 9.04
CA ASN A 412 23.16 -23.33 7.81
C ASN A 412 24.42 -22.45 7.68
N GLY A 413 24.71 -21.60 8.67
CA GLY A 413 25.89 -20.74 8.73
C GLY A 413 25.79 -19.41 7.96
N ALA A 414 24.70 -19.14 7.25
CA ALA A 414 24.54 -17.89 6.49
C ALA A 414 24.54 -16.67 7.40
N ALA A 415 23.88 -16.73 8.56
CA ALA A 415 23.89 -15.65 9.54
C ALA A 415 25.31 -15.36 10.06
N ALA A 416 26.10 -16.39 10.38
CA ALA A 416 27.49 -16.23 10.79
C ALA A 416 28.33 -15.55 9.68
N THR A 417 28.18 -16.00 8.43
CA THR A 417 28.89 -15.42 7.28
C THR A 417 28.59 -13.92 7.12
N LEU A 418 27.32 -13.52 7.27
CA LEU A 418 26.92 -12.10 7.21
C LEU A 418 27.56 -11.31 8.37
N MET A 419 27.52 -11.83 9.59
CA MET A 419 28.11 -11.17 10.76
C MET A 419 29.64 -11.06 10.66
N GLU A 420 30.33 -12.07 10.17
CA GLU A 420 31.79 -12.06 9.94
C GLU A 420 32.22 -10.95 8.96
N SER A 421 31.34 -10.59 7.99
CA SER A 421 31.61 -9.50 7.06
C SER A 421 31.46 -8.10 7.69
N GLY A 422 30.87 -7.98 8.87
CA GLY A 422 30.54 -6.74 9.54
C GLY A 422 29.05 -6.34 9.45
N ALA A 423 28.21 -7.16 8.82
CA ALA A 423 26.78 -6.90 8.78
C ALA A 423 26.10 -7.10 10.15
N ILE A 424 25.06 -6.33 10.41
CA ILE A 424 24.22 -6.44 11.61
C ILE A 424 23.00 -7.27 11.25
N VAL A 425 22.84 -8.45 11.87
CA VAL A 425 21.66 -9.31 11.67
C VAL A 425 20.69 -9.08 12.82
N LYS A 426 19.47 -8.71 12.48
CA LYS A 426 18.40 -8.36 13.43
C LYS A 426 17.21 -9.31 13.30
N THR A 427 16.21 -9.16 14.17
CA THR A 427 14.96 -9.95 14.13
C THR A 427 13.95 -9.37 13.13
N ALA A 428 12.86 -10.09 12.87
CA ALA A 428 11.79 -9.66 11.96
C ALA A 428 11.18 -8.31 12.39
N PHE A 429 11.27 -7.33 11.51
CA PHE A 429 10.80 -5.97 11.75
C PHE A 429 10.57 -5.22 10.45
N CYS A 430 9.45 -4.53 10.31
CA CYS A 430 9.12 -3.73 9.13
C CYS A 430 9.69 -2.30 9.16
N GLY A 431 10.31 -1.88 10.27
CA GLY A 431 10.77 -0.51 10.50
C GLY A 431 11.53 0.14 9.35
N PRO A 432 12.53 -0.51 8.75
CA PRO A 432 13.27 0.06 7.62
C PRO A 432 12.42 0.37 6.38
N CYS A 433 11.26 -0.24 6.23
CA CYS A 433 10.36 0.02 5.11
C CYS A 433 9.52 1.29 5.28
N PHE A 434 9.42 1.85 6.50
CA PHE A 434 8.54 3.00 6.78
C PHE A 434 9.18 4.10 7.64
N GLY A 435 10.50 4.11 7.80
CA GLY A 435 11.24 5.17 8.46
C GLY A 435 11.34 5.03 10.00
N ALA A 436 11.28 3.81 10.52
CA ALA A 436 11.52 3.49 11.91
C ALA A 436 12.74 2.55 12.04
N GLY A 437 13.81 3.06 12.58
CA GLY A 437 15.07 2.32 12.75
C GLY A 437 15.98 2.29 11.53
N ASP A 438 17.25 2.10 11.78
CA ASP A 438 18.33 2.15 10.78
C ASP A 438 18.29 3.43 9.92
N THR A 439 18.07 4.55 10.56
CA THR A 439 18.03 5.86 9.91
C THR A 439 19.46 6.27 9.51
N PRO A 440 19.71 6.64 8.24
CA PRO A 440 21.02 7.12 7.80
C PRO A 440 21.26 8.56 8.26
N SER A 441 22.50 9.03 8.15
CA SER A 441 22.87 10.41 8.45
C SER A 441 22.30 11.40 7.43
N ASN A 442 22.37 12.69 7.73
CA ASN A 442 21.90 13.73 6.81
C ASN A 442 22.57 13.65 5.44
N ASN A 443 21.80 13.83 4.38
CA ASN A 443 22.20 13.73 2.98
C ASN A 443 22.73 12.36 2.54
N SER A 444 22.63 11.31 3.36
CA SER A 444 23.04 9.95 2.96
C SER A 444 22.10 9.31 1.94
N LEU A 445 22.64 8.45 1.12
CA LEU A 445 21.92 7.54 0.24
C LEU A 445 21.97 6.12 0.81
N SER A 446 20.78 5.57 1.13
CA SER A 446 20.62 4.19 1.58
C SER A 446 20.10 3.33 0.44
N ILE A 447 20.77 2.21 0.14
CA ILE A 447 20.26 1.22 -0.81
C ILE A 447 19.53 0.12 -0.06
N ARG A 448 18.30 -0.17 -0.46
CA ARG A 448 17.44 -1.10 0.29
C ARG A 448 16.77 -2.12 -0.61
N HIS A 449 16.78 -3.36 -0.20
CA HIS A 449 15.81 -4.35 -0.66
C HIS A 449 14.63 -4.29 0.32
N SER A 450 13.77 -3.34 0.07
CA SER A 450 12.51 -3.06 0.74
C SER A 450 11.48 -2.65 -0.31
N THR A 451 10.34 -2.09 0.08
CA THR A 451 9.24 -1.90 -0.85
C THR A 451 9.13 -0.48 -1.42
N ARG A 452 9.57 0.56 -0.70
CA ARG A 452 9.35 1.96 -1.06
C ARG A 452 10.54 2.86 -0.78
N ASN A 453 10.67 3.90 -1.59
CA ASN A 453 11.69 4.93 -1.49
C ASN A 453 11.12 6.37 -1.55
N PHE A 454 9.88 6.54 -1.10
CA PHE A 454 9.25 7.86 -0.99
C PHE A 454 10.04 8.81 -0.09
N PRO A 455 9.84 10.15 -0.19
CA PRO A 455 10.50 11.10 0.68
C PRO A 455 10.34 10.74 2.16
N ASN A 456 11.41 10.84 2.94
CA ASN A 456 11.48 10.57 4.38
C ASN A 456 11.18 9.11 4.81
N ARG A 457 11.12 8.16 3.88
CA ARG A 457 10.96 6.72 4.21
C ARG A 457 12.16 6.13 4.94
N GLU A 458 13.27 6.79 4.97
CA GLU A 458 14.46 6.44 5.75
C GLU A 458 14.46 7.02 7.16
N GLY A 459 13.51 7.92 7.50
CA GLY A 459 13.33 8.49 8.82
C GLY A 459 13.90 9.89 9.04
N SER A 460 14.36 10.59 7.99
CA SER A 460 14.80 11.98 8.09
C SER A 460 13.64 12.91 8.47
N LYS A 461 13.95 14.07 9.05
CA LYS A 461 12.98 15.06 9.50
C LYS A 461 13.23 16.41 8.86
N LEU A 462 12.45 16.77 7.87
CA LEU A 462 12.55 18.03 7.13
C LEU A 462 12.47 19.25 8.04
N GLN A 463 11.64 19.19 9.12
CA GLN A 463 11.50 20.28 10.10
C GLN A 463 12.83 20.62 10.78
N ASN A 464 13.77 19.67 10.84
CA ASN A 464 15.10 19.88 11.40
C ASN A 464 16.14 20.21 10.32
N GLY A 465 15.71 20.48 9.07
CA GLY A 465 16.62 20.70 7.93
C GLY A 465 17.32 19.42 7.45
N GLN A 466 16.81 18.25 7.82
CA GLN A 466 17.41 16.96 7.48
C GLN A 466 16.75 16.35 6.26
N ILE A 467 17.56 15.73 5.41
CA ILE A 467 17.10 14.87 4.31
C ILE A 467 18.10 13.71 4.15
N ALA A 468 17.58 12.54 3.91
CA ALA A 468 18.32 11.40 3.38
C ALA A 468 17.43 10.75 2.32
N SER A 469 17.94 9.75 1.63
CA SER A 469 17.19 9.13 0.55
C SER A 469 17.41 7.63 0.47
N VAL A 470 16.43 6.96 -0.15
CA VAL A 470 16.49 5.52 -0.40
C VAL A 470 16.49 5.26 -1.90
N ALA A 471 17.38 4.41 -2.36
CA ALA A 471 17.28 3.73 -3.65
C ALA A 471 16.94 2.25 -3.42
N LEU A 472 16.03 1.69 -4.23
CA LEU A 472 15.66 0.28 -4.12
C LEU A 472 16.54 -0.57 -5.02
N MET A 473 17.05 -1.68 -4.47
CA MET A 473 17.89 -2.64 -5.17
C MET A 473 17.61 -4.07 -4.70
N ASP A 474 17.99 -5.05 -5.49
CA ASP A 474 17.99 -6.46 -5.06
C ASP A 474 19.07 -6.75 -4.00
N ALA A 475 18.78 -7.66 -3.08
CA ALA A 475 19.69 -8.10 -2.01
C ALA A 475 21.05 -8.54 -2.53
N ARG A 476 21.11 -9.13 -3.71
CA ARG A 476 22.36 -9.59 -4.35
C ARG A 476 23.24 -8.42 -4.72
N SER A 477 22.71 -7.38 -5.34
CA SER A 477 23.45 -6.18 -5.69
C SER A 477 23.79 -5.32 -4.47
N ILE A 478 22.94 -5.34 -3.42
CA ILE A 478 23.30 -4.73 -2.12
C ILE A 478 24.50 -5.44 -1.50
N ALA A 479 24.51 -6.76 -1.49
CA ALA A 479 25.63 -7.54 -0.98
C ALA A 479 26.91 -7.34 -1.81
N ALA A 480 26.80 -7.22 -3.13
CA ALA A 480 27.93 -6.90 -4.03
C ALA A 480 28.49 -5.49 -3.73
N THR A 481 27.63 -4.51 -3.52
CA THR A 481 28.00 -3.15 -3.13
C THR A 481 28.68 -3.14 -1.75
N ALA A 482 28.14 -3.90 -0.80
CA ALA A 482 28.74 -4.09 0.53
C ALA A 482 30.14 -4.73 0.45
N ALA A 483 30.28 -5.78 -0.37
CA ALA A 483 31.57 -6.42 -0.62
C ALA A 483 32.59 -5.47 -1.27
N ASN A 484 32.12 -4.45 -1.97
CA ASN A 484 32.91 -3.36 -2.54
C ASN A 484 32.90 -2.09 -1.65
N LYS A 485 32.64 -2.26 -0.35
CA LYS A 485 32.77 -1.23 0.68
C LYS A 485 31.95 0.04 0.42
N GLY A 486 30.73 -0.12 -0.09
CA GLY A 486 29.78 0.98 -0.36
C GLY A 486 29.83 1.54 -1.79
N TYR A 487 30.72 1.08 -2.66
CA TYR A 487 30.70 1.48 -4.06
C TYR A 487 29.68 0.67 -4.86
N LEU A 488 28.73 1.34 -5.50
CA LEU A 488 27.63 0.72 -6.23
C LEU A 488 28.13 -0.32 -7.24
N THR A 489 27.73 -1.56 -7.04
CA THR A 489 28.19 -2.72 -7.81
C THR A 489 27.01 -3.65 -8.10
N PRO A 490 26.71 -3.96 -9.38
CA PRO A 490 25.73 -4.98 -9.70
C PRO A 490 26.26 -6.37 -9.36
N ALA A 491 25.39 -7.26 -8.90
CA ALA A 491 25.80 -8.63 -8.53
C ALA A 491 26.35 -9.44 -9.72
N THR A 492 26.01 -9.07 -10.94
CA THR A 492 26.50 -9.69 -12.18
C THR A 492 27.99 -9.40 -12.47
N ASP A 493 28.58 -8.41 -11.80
CA ASP A 493 30.03 -8.11 -11.93
C ASP A 493 30.90 -9.07 -11.10
N LEU A 494 30.30 -9.87 -10.23
CA LEU A 494 31.01 -10.82 -9.37
C LEU A 494 30.80 -12.25 -9.84
N ASP A 495 31.88 -13.00 -9.91
CA ASP A 495 31.79 -14.45 -10.09
C ASP A 495 31.57 -15.14 -8.75
N VAL A 496 30.30 -15.48 -8.46
CA VAL A 496 29.86 -16.07 -7.21
C VAL A 496 29.33 -17.47 -7.44
N GLU A 497 29.78 -18.43 -6.65
CA GLU A 497 29.20 -19.75 -6.57
C GLU A 497 28.09 -19.71 -5.49
N TYR A 498 26.81 -19.78 -5.92
CA TYR A 498 25.69 -19.81 -5.00
C TYR A 498 25.51 -21.22 -4.42
N SER A 499 25.47 -21.33 -3.10
CA SER A 499 25.50 -22.59 -2.35
C SER A 499 24.25 -23.45 -2.48
N GLY A 500 23.14 -22.89 -2.99
CA GLY A 500 21.86 -23.61 -3.16
C GLY A 500 21.29 -24.18 -1.86
N ARG A 501 21.48 -23.47 -0.73
CA ARG A 501 20.91 -23.86 0.58
C ARG A 501 19.42 -24.05 0.47
N LYS A 502 18.91 -25.13 1.11
CA LYS A 502 17.48 -25.44 1.13
C LYS A 502 16.83 -24.95 2.41
N TYR A 503 15.61 -24.47 2.29
CA TYR A 503 14.79 -24.04 3.42
C TYR A 503 14.10 -25.23 4.07
N HIS A 504 14.16 -25.28 5.42
CA HIS A 504 13.42 -26.22 6.24
C HIS A 504 12.59 -25.43 7.24
N PHE A 505 11.27 -25.53 7.13
CA PHE A 505 10.37 -24.84 8.04
C PHE A 505 10.17 -25.63 9.34
N ASP A 506 10.46 -24.98 10.46
CA ASP A 506 10.23 -25.55 11.80
C ASP A 506 8.98 -24.89 12.42
N SER A 507 7.85 -25.58 12.36
CA SER A 507 6.57 -25.11 12.88
C SER A 507 6.56 -24.94 14.40
N SER A 508 7.46 -25.61 15.15
CA SER A 508 7.54 -25.52 16.60
C SER A 508 7.88 -24.09 17.08
N ILE A 509 8.57 -23.31 16.28
CA ILE A 509 8.91 -21.92 16.58
C ILE A 509 7.65 -21.09 16.78
N TYR A 510 6.67 -21.21 15.86
CA TYR A 510 5.39 -20.51 16.00
C TYR A 510 4.52 -21.15 17.09
N ALA A 511 4.49 -22.48 17.19
CA ALA A 511 3.71 -23.19 18.22
C ALA A 511 4.10 -22.78 19.64
N ASN A 512 5.37 -22.39 19.85
CA ASN A 512 5.87 -21.95 21.17
C ASN A 512 5.48 -20.50 21.53
N ARG A 513 5.10 -19.66 20.56
CA ARG A 513 4.96 -18.22 20.82
C ARG A 513 3.68 -17.58 20.25
N VAL A 514 3.13 -18.09 19.16
CA VAL A 514 1.92 -17.56 18.56
C VAL A 514 0.70 -18.05 19.33
N PHE A 515 -0.14 -17.11 19.75
CA PHE A 515 -1.45 -17.49 20.30
C PHE A 515 -2.43 -17.72 19.15
N ASP A 516 -3.02 -18.90 19.10
CA ASP A 516 -4.05 -19.26 18.13
C ASP A 516 -5.29 -19.79 18.86
N SER A 517 -6.37 -19.01 18.81
CA SER A 517 -7.65 -19.39 19.43
C SER A 517 -8.36 -20.54 18.73
N LYS A 518 -7.89 -20.98 17.56
CA LYS A 518 -8.60 -21.92 16.67
C LYS A 518 -10.04 -21.48 16.33
N GLY A 519 -10.26 -20.17 16.24
CA GLY A 519 -11.57 -19.58 15.95
C GLY A 519 -12.55 -19.59 17.14
N VAL A 520 -12.09 -19.98 18.33
CA VAL A 520 -12.92 -20.01 19.54
C VAL A 520 -12.81 -18.67 20.27
N ALA A 521 -13.92 -17.94 20.35
CA ALA A 521 -14.04 -16.71 21.12
C ALA A 521 -14.30 -16.99 22.60
N ASP A 522 -13.68 -16.21 23.49
CA ASP A 522 -13.95 -16.23 24.93
C ASP A 522 -14.47 -14.86 25.40
N PRO A 523 -15.79 -14.66 25.47
CA PRO A 523 -16.39 -13.39 25.89
C PRO A 523 -15.98 -12.94 27.30
N SER A 524 -15.51 -13.84 28.18
CA SER A 524 -15.12 -13.53 29.54
C SER A 524 -13.79 -12.79 29.67
N VAL A 525 -12.99 -12.79 28.58
CA VAL A 525 -11.71 -12.10 28.56
C VAL A 525 -11.91 -10.57 28.63
N GLU A 526 -11.25 -9.94 29.59
CA GLU A 526 -11.19 -8.48 29.65
C GLU A 526 -10.12 -7.93 28.70
N ILE A 527 -10.50 -6.93 27.88
CA ILE A 527 -9.56 -6.25 26.99
C ILE A 527 -8.68 -5.33 27.81
N LYS A 528 -7.36 -5.42 27.60
CA LYS A 528 -6.40 -4.50 28.18
C LYS A 528 -6.28 -3.23 27.33
N PHE A 529 -6.63 -2.10 27.92
CA PHE A 529 -6.48 -0.77 27.31
C PHE A 529 -5.29 -0.04 27.94
N GLY A 530 -4.37 0.42 27.09
CA GLY A 530 -3.36 1.39 27.53
C GLY A 530 -3.92 2.82 27.52
N PRO A 531 -3.29 3.76 28.21
CA PRO A 531 -3.76 5.15 28.30
C PRO A 531 -3.87 5.88 26.95
N ASN A 532 -3.08 5.45 25.96
CA ASN A 532 -3.08 6.02 24.61
C ASN A 532 -4.20 5.45 23.70
N ILE A 533 -4.80 4.33 24.05
CA ILE A 533 -5.87 3.74 23.24
C ILE A 533 -7.17 4.52 23.50
N LYS A 534 -7.64 5.25 22.48
CA LYS A 534 -8.80 6.13 22.58
C LYS A 534 -9.91 5.70 21.63
N ASP A 535 -11.13 6.00 22.06
CA ASP A 535 -12.30 5.84 21.18
C ASP A 535 -12.33 6.93 20.09
N TRP A 536 -13.09 6.66 19.03
CA TRP A 536 -13.36 7.63 17.99
C TRP A 536 -14.24 8.77 18.53
N PRO A 537 -13.95 10.03 18.15
CA PRO A 537 -14.84 11.13 18.46
C PRO A 537 -16.19 10.97 17.73
N LYS A 538 -17.21 11.68 18.24
CA LYS A 538 -18.52 11.73 17.57
C LYS A 538 -18.36 12.29 16.15
N MET A 539 -18.98 11.64 15.18
CA MET A 539 -19.04 12.05 13.77
C MET A 539 -20.48 12.44 13.43
N SER A 540 -20.65 13.60 12.80
CA SER A 540 -21.96 14.11 12.39
C SER A 540 -22.39 13.55 11.04
N ALA A 541 -23.70 13.40 10.81
CA ALA A 541 -24.26 13.04 9.51
C ALA A 541 -24.03 14.15 8.47
N LEU A 542 -24.07 13.81 7.19
CA LEU A 542 -23.94 14.78 6.11
C LEU A 542 -25.04 15.84 6.22
N PRO A 543 -24.73 17.14 6.30
CA PRO A 543 -25.72 18.20 6.41
C PRO A 543 -26.45 18.41 5.08
N GLU A 544 -27.59 19.14 5.11
CA GLU A 544 -28.33 19.48 3.90
C GLU A 544 -27.51 20.37 2.95
N ASN A 545 -26.89 21.40 3.52
CA ASN A 545 -26.02 22.34 2.81
C ASN A 545 -24.66 22.38 3.49
N MET A 546 -23.62 22.73 2.77
CA MET A 546 -22.26 22.69 3.29
C MET A 546 -21.44 23.90 2.88
N ILE A 547 -20.69 24.44 3.84
CA ILE A 547 -19.60 25.38 3.59
C ILE A 547 -18.29 24.63 3.81
N LEU A 548 -17.41 24.64 2.80
CA LEU A 548 -16.07 24.07 2.88
C LEU A 548 -15.02 25.17 2.80
N LYS A 549 -14.11 25.22 3.78
CA LYS A 549 -12.90 26.03 3.65
C LYS A 549 -11.81 25.18 3.01
N VAL A 550 -11.18 25.69 1.97
CA VAL A 550 -9.97 25.09 1.40
C VAL A 550 -8.81 25.37 2.36
N VAL A 551 -8.30 24.34 3.03
CA VAL A 551 -7.28 24.51 4.07
C VAL A 551 -5.89 23.98 3.66
N SER A 552 -5.80 23.37 2.49
CA SER A 552 -4.53 23.02 1.84
C SER A 552 -4.72 22.85 0.33
N GLU A 553 -3.69 23.19 -0.43
CA GLU A 553 -3.69 23.11 -1.89
C GLU A 553 -2.34 22.53 -2.33
N ILE A 554 -2.36 21.32 -2.91
CA ILE A 554 -1.17 20.53 -3.24
C ILE A 554 -1.13 20.30 -4.76
N HIS A 555 -0.12 20.84 -5.42
CA HIS A 555 0.04 20.77 -6.86
C HIS A 555 1.05 19.74 -7.36
N ASP A 556 1.64 18.94 -6.46
CA ASP A 556 2.50 17.83 -6.87
C ASP A 556 1.73 16.85 -7.77
N PRO A 557 2.37 16.28 -8.78
CA PRO A 557 1.73 15.34 -9.70
C PRO A 557 1.08 14.14 -9.00
N VAL A 558 1.65 13.71 -7.87
CA VAL A 558 1.15 12.64 -7.01
C VAL A 558 1.40 13.01 -5.56
N THR A 559 0.41 12.84 -4.69
CA THR A 559 0.56 12.99 -3.24
C THR A 559 0.41 11.62 -2.58
N THR A 560 1.44 11.21 -1.88
CA THR A 560 1.46 9.91 -1.20
C THR A 560 0.67 9.94 0.10
N THR A 561 0.25 8.76 0.57
CA THR A 561 -0.35 8.63 1.90
C THR A 561 0.63 8.95 3.03
N ASP A 562 1.94 8.86 2.78
CA ASP A 562 2.98 9.27 3.73
C ASP A 562 3.10 10.78 3.88
N GLU A 563 2.80 11.55 2.84
CA GLU A 563 2.71 13.01 2.91
C GLU A 563 1.42 13.45 3.59
N LEU A 564 0.32 12.73 3.37
CA LEU A 564 -0.95 13.00 4.05
C LEU A 564 -0.87 12.71 5.55
N ILE A 565 -0.23 11.61 5.94
CA ILE A 565 0.04 11.26 7.34
C ILE A 565 1.36 10.50 7.46
N PRO A 566 2.40 11.06 8.08
CA PRO A 566 3.73 10.44 8.20
C PRO A 566 3.69 9.05 8.84
N SER A 567 4.59 8.15 8.43
CA SER A 567 4.59 6.77 8.88
C SER A 567 5.35 6.56 10.19
N GLY A 568 6.66 6.76 10.17
CA GLY A 568 7.56 6.29 11.21
C GLY A 568 7.36 7.00 12.54
N GLU A 569 7.43 8.33 12.55
CA GLU A 569 7.33 9.14 13.77
C GLU A 569 5.94 9.09 14.44
N THR A 570 4.92 8.70 13.70
CA THR A 570 3.53 8.65 14.20
C THR A 570 3.07 7.24 14.56
N SER A 571 3.91 6.24 14.39
CA SER A 571 3.51 4.84 14.54
C SER A 571 2.96 4.52 15.94
N SER A 572 3.50 5.15 16.99
CA SER A 572 3.04 4.98 18.37
C SER A 572 1.72 5.66 18.72
N TYR A 573 1.21 6.55 17.85
CA TYR A 573 -0.04 7.29 18.09
C TYR A 573 -1.24 6.73 17.31
N ARG A 574 -1.07 5.63 16.58
CA ARG A 574 -2.11 5.04 15.72
C ARG A 574 -3.37 4.59 16.46
N SER A 575 -3.25 4.36 17.77
CA SER A 575 -4.35 3.97 18.64
C SER A 575 -5.10 5.18 19.27
N ASN A 576 -4.72 6.41 18.91
CA ASN A 576 -5.29 7.65 19.40
C ASN A 576 -5.67 8.57 18.23
N PRO A 577 -6.92 8.51 17.75
CA PRO A 577 -7.34 9.26 16.58
C PRO A 577 -7.09 10.77 16.67
N LEU A 578 -7.35 11.38 17.83
CA LEU A 578 -7.13 12.82 18.05
C LEU A 578 -5.64 13.16 18.09
N GLY A 579 -4.86 12.37 18.84
CA GLY A 579 -3.41 12.57 18.94
C GLY A 579 -2.68 12.36 17.61
N LEU A 580 -3.12 11.38 16.82
CA LEU A 580 -2.57 11.12 15.49
C LEU A 580 -2.90 12.25 14.50
N ALA A 581 -4.11 12.78 14.56
CA ALA A 581 -4.56 13.85 13.67
C ALA A 581 -3.69 15.11 13.70
N GLU A 582 -3.00 15.36 14.83
CA GLU A 582 -2.05 16.48 14.98
C GLU A 582 -0.86 16.42 13.99
N PHE A 583 -0.60 15.24 13.40
CA PHE A 583 0.48 15.04 12.42
C PHE A 583 0.00 15.09 10.96
N THR A 584 -1.27 15.37 10.71
CA THR A 584 -1.81 15.42 9.34
C THR A 584 -1.09 16.49 8.53
N LEU A 585 -0.56 16.11 7.35
CA LEU A 585 0.22 16.97 6.45
C LEU A 585 1.44 17.65 7.12
N SER A 586 1.89 17.18 8.29
CA SER A 586 2.95 17.85 9.07
C SER A 586 4.26 18.06 8.30
N ARG A 587 4.53 17.23 7.29
CA ARG A 587 5.73 17.33 6.44
C ARG A 587 5.49 18.13 5.16
N LYS A 588 4.23 18.19 4.69
CA LYS A 588 3.87 18.83 3.41
C LYS A 588 3.31 20.24 3.61
N ASP A 589 2.41 20.39 4.58
CA ASP A 589 1.75 21.66 4.91
C ASP A 589 1.56 21.75 6.43
N PRO A 590 2.61 22.12 7.20
CA PRO A 590 2.56 22.12 8.67
C PRO A 590 1.48 23.02 9.27
N ALA A 591 1.00 24.03 8.54
CA ALA A 591 -0.07 24.91 9.00
C ALA A 591 -1.48 24.33 8.82
N TYR A 592 -1.63 23.20 8.11
CA TYR A 592 -2.91 22.57 7.84
C TYR A 592 -3.72 22.29 9.11
N VAL A 593 -3.12 21.68 10.12
CA VAL A 593 -3.80 21.29 11.36
C VAL A 593 -4.41 22.49 12.07
N GLY A 594 -3.66 23.60 12.16
CA GLY A 594 -4.16 24.85 12.75
C GLY A 594 -5.39 25.38 12.00
N ARG A 595 -5.31 25.48 10.67
CA ARG A 595 -6.41 25.95 9.83
C ARG A 595 -7.65 25.03 9.90
N ALA A 596 -7.43 23.71 9.91
CA ALA A 596 -8.53 22.75 10.03
C ALA A 596 -9.26 22.84 11.38
N LYS A 597 -8.52 23.02 12.48
CA LYS A 597 -9.09 23.19 13.83
C LYS A 597 -9.94 24.46 13.97
N GLU A 598 -9.54 25.56 13.35
CA GLU A 598 -10.35 26.78 13.32
C GLU A 598 -11.71 26.52 12.65
N VAL A 599 -11.72 25.80 11.53
CA VAL A 599 -12.96 25.43 10.82
C VAL A 599 -13.80 24.47 11.67
N ARG A 600 -13.16 23.52 12.35
CA ARG A 600 -13.85 22.60 13.27
C ARG A 600 -14.53 23.33 14.41
N ALA A 601 -13.90 24.34 15.00
CA ALA A 601 -14.49 25.18 16.05
C ALA A 601 -15.78 25.88 15.56
N ALA A 602 -15.82 26.31 14.29
CA ALA A 602 -17.02 26.87 13.68
C ALA A 602 -18.15 25.84 13.55
N GLN A 603 -17.82 24.59 13.17
CA GLN A 603 -18.81 23.48 13.13
C GLN A 603 -19.33 23.14 14.54
N GLU A 604 -18.48 23.12 15.53
CA GLU A 604 -18.89 22.91 16.94
C GLU A 604 -19.84 24.02 17.43
N ALA A 605 -19.65 25.26 16.97
CA ALA A 605 -20.58 26.34 17.23
C ALA A 605 -21.95 26.12 16.57
N VAL A 606 -21.96 25.67 15.30
CA VAL A 606 -23.23 25.30 14.61
C VAL A 606 -23.97 24.20 15.37
N GLU A 607 -23.27 23.14 15.78
CA GLU A 607 -23.86 22.02 16.53
C GLU A 607 -24.38 22.42 17.93
N ALA A 608 -23.81 23.48 18.50
CA ALA A 608 -24.26 24.06 19.76
C ALA A 608 -25.31 25.18 19.58
N ASP A 609 -25.85 25.34 18.37
CA ASP A 609 -26.78 26.42 17.97
C ASP A 609 -26.27 27.83 18.33
N LYS A 610 -24.96 28.04 18.10
CA LYS A 610 -24.27 29.32 18.26
C LYS A 610 -23.87 29.89 16.92
N ASN A 611 -23.57 31.20 16.90
CA ASN A 611 -23.09 31.86 15.69
C ASN A 611 -21.67 31.37 15.33
N PRO A 612 -21.49 30.66 14.20
CA PRO A 612 -20.16 30.17 13.80
C PRO A 612 -19.15 31.29 13.50
N ALA A 613 -19.61 32.49 13.15
CA ALA A 613 -18.75 33.65 12.91
C ALA A 613 -18.11 34.20 14.22
N GLU A 614 -18.60 33.82 15.41
CA GLU A 614 -17.92 34.13 16.67
C GLU A 614 -16.70 33.24 16.89
N ALA A 615 -16.74 31.99 16.39
CA ALA A 615 -15.60 31.07 16.45
C ALA A 615 -14.59 31.33 15.32
N LEU A 616 -15.07 31.75 14.14
CA LEU A 616 -14.26 32.01 12.95
C LEU A 616 -14.80 33.27 12.23
N THR A 617 -14.23 34.43 12.57
CA THR A 617 -14.75 35.73 12.18
C THR A 617 -14.86 35.97 10.68
N GLU A 618 -13.99 35.35 9.89
CA GLU A 618 -14.01 35.43 8.41
C GLU A 618 -15.23 34.74 7.77
N LEU A 619 -16.02 33.98 8.53
CA LEU A 619 -17.28 33.39 8.06
C LEU A 619 -18.40 34.40 7.94
N ALA A 620 -18.38 35.53 8.66
CA ALA A 620 -19.46 36.52 8.61
C ALA A 620 -19.76 37.00 7.15
N PRO A 621 -18.79 37.52 6.38
CA PRO A 621 -19.05 37.92 5.01
C PRO A 621 -19.40 36.74 4.08
N VAL A 622 -18.93 35.52 4.38
CA VAL A 622 -19.26 34.31 3.63
C VAL A 622 -20.75 33.96 3.80
N ILE A 623 -21.22 33.96 5.04
CA ILE A 623 -22.63 33.69 5.38
C ILE A 623 -23.53 34.77 4.79
N ASP A 624 -23.15 36.04 4.85
CA ASP A 624 -23.89 37.14 4.24
C ASP A 624 -24.03 36.97 2.72
N ALA A 625 -22.95 36.58 2.04
CA ALA A 625 -22.99 36.30 0.59
C ALA A 625 -23.92 35.11 0.26
N ILE A 626 -23.92 34.08 1.09
CA ILE A 626 -24.82 32.93 0.92
C ILE A 626 -26.27 33.35 1.16
N HIS A 627 -26.55 34.10 2.23
CA HIS A 627 -27.91 34.55 2.55
C HIS A 627 -28.51 35.47 1.47
N ALA A 628 -27.69 36.22 0.76
CA ALA A 628 -28.16 37.06 -0.35
C ALA A 628 -28.88 36.25 -1.46
N LYS A 629 -28.48 34.98 -1.65
CA LYS A 629 -29.11 34.08 -2.63
C LYS A 629 -29.94 32.96 -1.98
N TYR A 630 -29.55 32.49 -0.81
CA TYR A 630 -30.10 31.34 -0.10
C TYR A 630 -30.54 31.74 1.32
N ALA A 631 -31.61 32.60 1.41
CA ALA A 631 -32.07 33.18 2.66
C ALA A 631 -32.60 32.18 3.72
N LYS A 632 -32.82 30.91 3.34
CA LYS A 632 -33.32 29.86 4.23
C LYS A 632 -32.23 29.04 4.94
N ILE A 633 -30.98 29.36 4.72
CA ILE A 633 -29.84 28.69 5.36
C ILE A 633 -29.74 29.13 6.82
N THR A 634 -29.75 28.15 7.74
CA THR A 634 -29.63 28.33 9.20
C THR A 634 -28.70 27.27 9.80
N ASN A 635 -28.40 27.38 11.08
CA ASN A 635 -27.61 26.33 11.77
C ASN A 635 -28.25 24.93 11.72
N GLU A 636 -29.55 24.83 11.54
CA GLU A 636 -30.24 23.55 11.47
C GLU A 636 -29.99 22.78 10.17
N ASN A 637 -29.66 23.48 9.08
CA ASN A 637 -29.54 22.88 7.74
C ASN A 637 -28.17 23.15 7.07
N ILE A 638 -27.19 23.65 7.81
CA ILE A 638 -25.82 23.87 7.30
C ILE A 638 -24.78 23.09 8.09
N GLY A 639 -23.75 22.64 7.40
CA GLY A 639 -22.52 22.15 8.02
C GLY A 639 -21.31 22.95 7.52
N ILE A 640 -20.33 23.12 8.39
CA ILE A 640 -19.08 23.82 8.10
C ILE A 640 -17.95 22.84 8.24
N GLY A 641 -17.16 22.68 7.19
CA GLY A 641 -16.03 21.75 7.20
C GLY A 641 -14.85 22.22 6.37
N SER A 642 -13.78 21.46 6.45
CA SER A 642 -12.58 21.69 5.65
C SER A 642 -12.48 20.74 4.47
N THR A 643 -11.75 21.17 3.46
CA THR A 643 -11.35 20.36 2.30
C THR A 643 -9.91 20.64 1.93
N ILE A 644 -9.27 19.68 1.29
CA ILE A 644 -7.99 19.88 0.61
C ILE A 644 -8.19 19.72 -0.89
N PHE A 645 -7.35 20.40 -1.67
CA PHE A 645 -7.13 20.09 -3.06
C PHE A 645 -5.78 19.38 -3.22
N ALA A 646 -5.75 18.32 -4.03
CA ALA A 646 -4.52 17.68 -4.48
C ALA A 646 -4.71 17.10 -5.89
N VAL A 647 -3.68 17.17 -6.74
CA VAL A 647 -3.77 16.70 -8.14
C VAL A 647 -4.11 15.23 -8.21
N LYS A 648 -3.34 14.38 -7.51
CA LYS A 648 -3.54 12.92 -7.49
C LYS A 648 -3.17 12.34 -6.12
N PRO A 649 -4.04 12.49 -5.10
CA PRO A 649 -3.74 12.03 -3.76
C PRO A 649 -3.97 10.53 -3.57
N GLY A 650 -3.24 9.94 -2.60
CA GLY A 650 -3.51 8.63 -2.06
C GLY A 650 -2.70 7.49 -2.65
N ASP A 651 -1.55 7.79 -3.27
CA ASP A 651 -0.59 6.75 -3.66
C ASP A 651 0.10 6.14 -2.43
N GLY A 652 0.44 4.87 -2.52
CA GLY A 652 1.24 4.18 -1.51
C GLY A 652 0.44 3.33 -0.52
N SER A 653 0.64 3.56 0.78
CA SER A 653 0.12 2.72 1.86
C SER A 653 -1.42 2.65 1.90
N ALA A 654 -1.92 1.49 2.35
CA ALA A 654 -3.36 1.28 2.59
C ALA A 654 -3.89 2.02 3.85
N ARG A 655 -3.12 2.96 4.39
CA ARG A 655 -3.43 3.67 5.63
C ARG A 655 -4.71 4.47 5.53
N GLU A 656 -5.71 4.03 6.29
CA GLU A 656 -6.99 4.75 6.40
C GLU A 656 -6.83 6.08 7.15
N GLN A 657 -5.77 6.22 7.97
CA GLN A 657 -5.47 7.42 8.72
C GLN A 657 -5.23 8.65 7.82
N ALA A 658 -4.83 8.44 6.57
CA ALA A 658 -4.75 9.53 5.59
C ALA A 658 -6.12 10.22 5.36
N ALA A 659 -7.22 9.51 5.58
CA ALA A 659 -8.59 10.05 5.52
C ALA A 659 -9.16 10.34 6.91
N SER A 660 -9.07 9.40 7.86
CA SER A 660 -9.67 9.53 9.18
C SER A 660 -9.10 10.72 9.97
N CYS A 661 -7.82 11.03 9.84
CA CYS A 661 -7.21 12.19 10.50
C CYS A 661 -7.78 13.51 9.99
N GLN A 662 -8.02 13.62 8.69
CA GLN A 662 -8.71 14.78 8.11
C GLN A 662 -10.14 14.88 8.66
N LYS A 663 -10.87 13.75 8.69
CA LYS A 663 -12.24 13.71 9.23
C LYS A 663 -12.30 14.14 10.70
N VAL A 664 -11.41 13.64 11.53
CA VAL A 664 -11.29 13.97 12.95
C VAL A 664 -11.02 15.47 13.16
N LEU A 665 -10.31 16.11 12.24
CA LEU A 665 -10.05 17.56 12.24
C LEU A 665 -11.16 18.39 11.60
N GLY A 666 -12.30 17.78 11.23
CA GLY A 666 -13.42 18.49 10.62
C GLY A 666 -13.43 18.49 9.09
N GLY A 667 -12.66 17.60 8.45
CA GLY A 667 -12.69 17.39 7.01
C GLY A 667 -13.99 16.73 6.54
N TRP A 668 -14.58 17.27 5.46
CA TRP A 668 -15.82 16.76 4.86
C TRP A 668 -15.65 16.31 3.41
N ALA A 669 -14.58 16.75 2.77
CA ALA A 669 -14.33 16.42 1.38
C ALA A 669 -12.83 16.44 1.07
N ASN A 670 -12.45 15.76 0.00
CA ASN A 670 -11.26 16.06 -0.78
C ASN A 670 -11.70 16.48 -2.18
N ILE A 671 -10.93 17.36 -2.82
CA ILE A 671 -11.10 17.75 -4.22
C ILE A 671 -9.83 17.35 -4.96
N ALA A 672 -9.94 16.55 -6.01
CA ALA A 672 -8.79 16.05 -6.76
C ALA A 672 -9.05 16.08 -8.26
N ASN A 673 -7.99 16.10 -9.09
CA ASN A 673 -8.15 15.81 -10.51
C ASN A 673 -8.33 14.31 -10.75
N GLU A 674 -7.68 13.48 -9.93
CA GLU A 674 -7.73 12.02 -9.98
C GLU A 674 -7.37 11.45 -8.60
N TYR A 675 -7.91 10.31 -8.22
CA TYR A 675 -7.45 9.57 -7.03
C TYR A 675 -6.45 8.49 -7.45
N ALA A 676 -5.29 8.43 -6.79
CA ALA A 676 -4.21 7.52 -7.16
C ALA A 676 -4.61 6.05 -7.03
N THR A 677 -5.38 5.70 -6.00
CA THR A 677 -5.81 4.33 -5.72
C THR A 677 -7.27 4.26 -5.28
N LYS A 678 -7.92 3.12 -5.57
CA LYS A 678 -9.23 2.81 -5.02
C LYS A 678 -9.20 2.84 -3.48
N ARG A 679 -8.12 2.36 -2.87
CA ARG A 679 -7.94 2.33 -1.41
C ARG A 679 -8.19 3.68 -0.74
N TYR A 680 -7.53 4.72 -1.25
CA TYR A 680 -7.67 6.05 -0.66
C TYR A 680 -9.09 6.62 -0.83
N ARG A 681 -9.67 6.45 -2.03
CA ARG A 681 -11.05 6.86 -2.29
C ARG A 681 -12.03 6.14 -1.37
N SER A 682 -11.88 4.82 -1.20
CA SER A 682 -12.71 4.03 -0.27
C SER A 682 -12.54 4.48 1.18
N ASN A 683 -11.32 4.84 1.60
CA ASN A 683 -11.10 5.37 2.94
C ASN A 683 -11.83 6.70 3.17
N LEU A 684 -11.81 7.61 2.20
CA LEU A 684 -12.61 8.85 2.27
C LEU A 684 -14.10 8.55 2.47
N ILE A 685 -14.66 7.67 1.65
CA ILE A 685 -16.07 7.26 1.70
C ILE A 685 -16.42 6.64 3.05
N ASN A 686 -15.62 5.70 3.54
CA ASN A 686 -15.86 5.01 4.81
C ASN A 686 -15.80 5.94 6.03
N TRP A 687 -15.04 7.04 5.91
CA TRP A 687 -15.04 8.11 6.91
C TRP A 687 -16.05 9.22 6.60
N GLY A 688 -16.97 8.99 5.64
CA GLY A 688 -18.07 9.90 5.30
C GLY A 688 -17.61 11.19 4.64
N MET A 689 -16.45 11.18 3.99
CA MET A 689 -15.92 12.32 3.25
C MET A 689 -16.27 12.20 1.77
N LEU A 690 -16.63 13.33 1.15
CA LEU A 690 -16.97 13.41 -0.26
C LEU A 690 -15.72 13.40 -1.15
N PRO A 691 -15.53 12.37 -2.00
CA PRO A 691 -14.36 12.29 -2.88
C PRO A 691 -14.64 13.02 -4.20
N PHE A 692 -14.65 14.33 -4.15
CA PHE A 692 -14.90 15.16 -5.32
C PHE A 692 -13.78 15.13 -6.35
N LEU A 693 -14.15 15.30 -7.60
CA LEU A 693 -13.29 15.45 -8.76
C LEU A 693 -13.52 16.83 -9.40
N ILE A 694 -12.45 17.42 -9.88
CA ILE A 694 -12.45 18.64 -10.70
C ILE A 694 -11.56 18.42 -11.92
N GLU A 695 -11.94 19.00 -13.06
CA GLU A 695 -11.17 18.90 -14.29
C GLU A 695 -9.79 19.57 -14.14
N LYS A 696 -8.80 19.04 -14.85
CA LYS A 696 -7.46 19.65 -14.89
C LYS A 696 -7.54 21.03 -15.55
N GLY A 697 -6.86 21.99 -14.98
CA GLY A 697 -6.83 23.38 -15.46
C GLY A 697 -6.72 24.35 -14.30
N ASP A 698 -7.09 25.60 -14.56
CA ASP A 698 -7.11 26.66 -13.54
C ASP A 698 -8.23 26.37 -12.52
N LEU A 699 -7.85 26.37 -11.24
CA LEU A 699 -8.81 26.17 -10.17
C LEU A 699 -9.66 27.44 -9.94
N PRO A 700 -10.97 27.30 -9.70
CA PRO A 700 -11.82 28.45 -9.36
C PRO A 700 -11.57 28.99 -7.94
N PHE A 701 -10.81 28.27 -7.12
CA PHE A 701 -10.50 28.59 -5.73
C PHE A 701 -9.00 28.46 -5.45
N THR A 702 -8.59 29.00 -4.32
CA THR A 702 -7.24 28.85 -3.76
C THR A 702 -7.31 28.49 -2.27
N ASN A 703 -6.16 28.16 -1.67
CA ASN A 703 -6.07 27.92 -0.23
C ASN A 703 -6.61 29.13 0.56
N GLY A 704 -7.50 28.90 1.50
CA GLY A 704 -8.21 29.92 2.27
C GLY A 704 -9.59 30.32 1.74
N ASP A 705 -9.92 30.00 0.50
CA ASP A 705 -11.25 30.27 -0.07
C ASP A 705 -12.33 29.38 0.55
N TYR A 706 -13.55 29.88 0.50
CA TYR A 706 -14.76 29.17 0.93
C TYR A 706 -15.57 28.70 -0.26
N ILE A 707 -16.01 27.44 -0.20
CA ILE A 707 -16.87 26.81 -1.21
C ILE A 707 -18.21 26.51 -0.56
N PHE A 708 -19.30 26.97 -1.17
CA PHE A 708 -20.66 26.65 -0.74
C PHE A 708 -21.28 25.59 -1.65
N LEU A 709 -21.83 24.55 -1.06
CA LEU A 709 -22.53 23.43 -1.71
C LEU A 709 -23.98 23.42 -1.24
N PRO A 710 -24.92 23.98 -2.02
CA PRO A 710 -26.36 23.89 -1.71
C PRO A 710 -26.87 22.47 -1.95
N ASP A 711 -27.84 22.04 -1.14
CA ASP A 711 -28.58 20.77 -1.29
C ASP A 711 -27.64 19.54 -1.46
N VAL A 712 -26.43 19.57 -0.88
CA VAL A 712 -25.42 18.51 -1.10
C VAL A 712 -25.94 17.14 -0.65
N ARG A 713 -26.67 17.06 0.46
CA ARG A 713 -27.28 15.83 0.94
C ARG A 713 -28.27 15.26 -0.08
N LYS A 714 -29.17 16.10 -0.57
CA LYS A 714 -30.15 15.72 -1.58
C LYS A 714 -29.51 15.28 -2.89
N ALA A 715 -28.40 15.92 -3.31
CA ALA A 715 -27.67 15.51 -4.48
C ALA A 715 -27.06 14.10 -4.32
N VAL A 716 -26.49 13.78 -3.14
CA VAL A 716 -26.01 12.44 -2.81
C VAL A 716 -27.14 11.42 -2.81
N GLU A 717 -28.29 11.73 -2.19
CA GLU A 717 -29.49 10.87 -2.19
C GLU A 717 -30.02 10.61 -3.61
N ALA A 718 -29.99 11.64 -4.47
CA ALA A 718 -30.43 11.56 -5.87
C ALA A 718 -29.44 10.88 -6.82
N LYS A 719 -28.32 10.37 -6.32
CA LYS A 719 -27.24 9.74 -7.13
C LYS A 719 -26.65 10.68 -8.18
N ALA A 720 -26.53 11.98 -7.85
CA ALA A 720 -25.95 12.95 -8.75
C ALA A 720 -24.46 12.65 -9.00
N SER A 721 -24.02 12.79 -10.26
CA SER A 721 -22.62 12.73 -10.66
C SER A 721 -21.96 14.11 -10.69
N GLU A 722 -22.76 15.17 -10.74
CA GLU A 722 -22.33 16.57 -10.74
C GLU A 722 -23.01 17.31 -9.59
N PHE A 723 -22.25 18.18 -8.95
CA PHE A 723 -22.65 18.96 -7.78
C PHE A 723 -22.47 20.44 -8.08
N GLU A 724 -23.52 21.21 -7.92
CA GLU A 724 -23.48 22.67 -7.96
C GLU A 724 -22.63 23.17 -6.79
N ALA A 725 -21.65 24.00 -7.08
CA ALA A 725 -20.77 24.59 -6.11
C ALA A 725 -20.54 26.07 -6.40
N TYR A 726 -20.26 26.84 -5.36
CA TYR A 726 -19.93 28.26 -5.48
C TYR A 726 -18.66 28.54 -4.68
N VAL A 727 -17.69 29.19 -5.29
CA VAL A 727 -16.63 29.84 -4.51
C VAL A 727 -17.11 31.23 -4.09
N VAL A 728 -16.90 31.58 -2.82
CA VAL A 728 -17.28 32.89 -2.29
C VAL A 728 -16.10 33.87 -2.53
N LYS A 729 -16.29 34.85 -3.41
CA LYS A 729 -15.28 35.87 -3.72
C LYS A 729 -15.93 37.26 -3.71
N ASP A 730 -15.29 38.20 -3.02
CA ASP A 730 -15.70 39.58 -2.95
C ASP A 730 -17.20 39.77 -2.61
N GLY A 731 -17.71 38.97 -1.67
CA GLY A 731 -19.12 38.99 -1.26
C GLY A 731 -20.11 38.42 -2.29
N SER A 732 -19.63 37.69 -3.28
CA SER A 732 -20.43 37.08 -4.34
C SER A 732 -20.22 35.59 -4.46
N LEU A 733 -21.25 34.87 -4.92
CA LEU A 733 -21.19 33.44 -5.21
C LEU A 733 -20.82 33.22 -6.68
N VAL A 734 -19.63 32.70 -6.95
CA VAL A 734 -19.14 32.38 -8.30
C VAL A 734 -19.36 30.89 -8.55
N PRO A 735 -20.20 30.49 -9.52
CA PRO A 735 -20.57 29.10 -9.74
C PRO A 735 -19.45 28.30 -10.41
N PHE A 736 -19.35 27.02 -10.01
CA PHE A 736 -18.56 26.00 -10.70
C PHE A 736 -19.18 24.62 -10.41
N VAL A 737 -18.63 23.57 -11.01
CA VAL A 737 -19.15 22.20 -10.86
C VAL A 737 -18.08 21.30 -10.30
N LEU A 738 -18.46 20.52 -9.27
CA LEU A 738 -17.69 19.39 -8.79
C LEU A 738 -18.32 18.09 -9.29
N LYS A 739 -17.50 17.10 -9.58
CA LYS A 739 -17.95 15.77 -10.00
C LYS A 739 -17.66 14.75 -8.91
N MET A 740 -18.38 13.66 -8.91
CA MET A 740 -18.13 12.52 -8.05
C MET A 740 -18.34 11.23 -8.85
N GLY A 741 -17.37 10.31 -8.79
CA GLY A 741 -17.50 9.00 -9.43
C GLY A 741 -18.63 8.16 -8.83
N GLU A 742 -18.99 7.07 -9.50
CA GLU A 742 -20.05 6.16 -9.02
C GLU A 742 -19.79 5.71 -7.57
N LEU A 743 -20.87 5.68 -6.79
CA LEU A 743 -20.94 5.12 -5.45
C LEU A 743 -21.89 3.92 -5.47
N THR A 744 -21.54 2.88 -4.73
CA THR A 744 -22.53 1.83 -4.39
C THR A 744 -23.59 2.40 -3.46
N ASP A 745 -24.72 1.70 -3.32
CA ASP A 745 -25.78 2.16 -2.41
C ASP A 745 -25.29 2.19 -0.96
N ASP A 746 -24.48 1.21 -0.54
CA ASP A 746 -23.88 1.18 0.80
C ASP A 746 -22.87 2.33 1.01
N GLU A 747 -22.01 2.60 0.05
CA GLU A 747 -21.06 3.74 0.09
C GLU A 747 -21.82 5.07 0.24
N ARG A 748 -22.94 5.22 -0.45
CA ARG A 748 -23.79 6.41 -0.36
C ARG A 748 -24.40 6.57 1.02
N GLU A 749 -24.97 5.50 1.58
CA GLU A 749 -25.53 5.51 2.92
C GLU A 749 -24.48 5.82 3.99
N ILE A 750 -23.25 5.30 3.85
CA ILE A 750 -22.14 5.62 4.75
C ILE A 750 -21.84 7.12 4.73
N ILE A 751 -21.77 7.74 3.56
CA ILE A 751 -21.57 9.20 3.42
C ILE A 751 -22.73 9.96 4.08
N LEU A 752 -23.98 9.59 3.79
CA LEU A 752 -25.17 10.25 4.35
C LEU A 752 -25.21 10.18 5.88
N LYS A 753 -24.77 9.06 6.46
CA LYS A 753 -24.72 8.86 7.92
C LYS A 753 -23.46 9.44 8.58
N GLY A 754 -22.51 9.92 7.80
CA GLY A 754 -21.31 10.62 8.25
C GLY A 754 -20.07 9.75 8.45
N CYS A 755 -20.22 8.44 8.63
CA CYS A 755 -19.13 7.45 8.60
C CYS A 755 -19.67 6.01 8.75
N LEU A 756 -18.79 5.03 8.52
CA LEU A 756 -19.11 3.61 8.65
C LEU A 756 -19.59 3.23 10.07
N ILE A 757 -19.04 3.84 11.11
CA ILE A 757 -19.46 3.58 12.50
C ILE A 757 -20.94 3.95 12.69
N ASN A 758 -21.34 5.12 12.20
CA ASN A 758 -22.74 5.57 12.29
C ASN A 758 -23.67 4.71 11.42
N TYR A 759 -23.18 4.29 10.26
CA TYR A 759 -23.92 3.39 9.36
C TYR A 759 -24.30 2.08 10.04
N ASN A 760 -23.40 1.53 10.86
CA ASN A 760 -23.58 0.25 11.56
C ASN A 760 -24.32 0.37 12.90
N ARG A 761 -24.44 1.55 13.48
CA ARG A 761 -25.11 1.78 14.78
C ARG A 761 -26.64 1.90 14.67
N GLN A 762 -27.28 1.22 13.78
CA GLN A 762 -28.73 1.29 13.64
C GLN A 762 -29.47 0.62 14.78
#